data_8ca9edf4f05d85c1b140f9a42093555b
#
_entry.id   8ca9edf4f05d85c1b140f9a42093555b
#
_cell.length_a   1.000
_cell.length_b   1.000
_cell.length_c   1.000
_cell.angle_alpha   90.00
_cell.angle_beta   90.00
_cell.angle_gamma   90.00
#
_symmetry.space_group_name_H-M   'P 1'
#
loop_
_entity.id
_entity.type
_entity.pdbx_description
1 polymer ?
#
loop_
_entity_poly.entity_id
_entity_poly.type
_entity_poly.pdbx_seq_one_letter_code
_entity_poly.pdbx_strand_id
1 'polypeptide(L)'
;MSSNSMDLDTEWVLSVVVPMFNADNKLGVCLDSLEKLKNHPALVDLLGERTFEVLFIDDYSSDNTYATLQQLCSKYENWSLYQTEENTGSPSTPRNIGIEHARGDYIFFLDGDDEIDAVGITQALGLAMLRDHDLVRGSVEVNYWGEKRTIVDRIKVTDDMTAEEMIVAIASGQSLNCSALWKRDFLLRHDLRFDPDTRMGEDLVFTSAAMNRATSIGYVDSPLFHYMRQPGGGDSAMHYYSGRELRELVSSWQRVENSFAERGLSYLQLHGDRTINYALRLVIRYLDPTNVEDADLEFFAEFFSRHQGTLRDIRFTDPHVNDLVAELSRGDLKTIKEEIKPRLLIAGHDLKFMKPSVPLLRKKYQVQIDEWPTEVLHTEAHSKKWLEWADFIWVEWLTAASVWYSERVRPTQTLVVRMHRYELGRSYGDQINRDAVSAYITIAPHCMEDLIERFEFDRGKVRFIPNFYFTESYTRADSKDEDRLFKLAIIGAVPQRKGYLKALQVLAKLRESDERYTLAVMGKSYRELSWVAGDPLEQAYFAACDSFIEKNNLTDSVQNLGWVNTYESVHEYGFVLSMSEHEGSHVGPGEAFCAGNQGVFLPWRGVEFVYPETSVFEDVDAMAQYILDMRNLEDFNRVAKSGQDYMRDNYDISLFVDRVDELFRNA
;
A
#
# COMPACT_ATOMS: atom_id res chain seq x y z
N MET A 1 32.21 46.26 32.16
CA MET A 1 31.87 46.56 30.76
C MET A 1 33.02 46.04 29.93
N SER A 2 33.01 44.79 29.55
CA SER A 2 33.90 44.23 28.55
C SER A 2 33.01 43.84 27.37
N SER A 3 33.12 44.63 26.30
CA SER A 3 32.52 44.32 25.01
C SER A 3 33.11 43.02 24.46
N ASN A 4 32.37 41.95 24.52
CA ASN A 4 32.63 40.79 23.67
C ASN A 4 32.46 41.26 22.22
N SER A 5 33.55 41.57 21.54
CA SER A 5 33.57 41.66 20.09
C SER A 5 33.33 40.25 19.55
N MET A 6 32.16 39.98 18.99
CA MET A 6 32.01 38.90 18.10
C MET A 6 33.11 39.03 17.01
N ASP A 7 33.93 38.01 16.86
CA ASP A 7 34.80 37.88 15.69
C ASP A 7 33.90 37.73 14.45
N LEU A 8 33.64 38.87 13.78
CA LEU A 8 32.84 38.96 12.56
C LEU A 8 33.68 38.62 11.30
N ASP A 9 34.73 37.82 11.47
CA ASP A 9 35.70 37.52 10.37
C ASP A 9 35.30 36.30 9.50
N THR A 10 34.13 35.69 9.68
CA THR A 10 33.69 34.64 8.75
C THR A 10 32.86 35.20 7.61
N GLU A 11 33.29 34.94 6.39
CA GLU A 11 32.55 35.25 5.16
C GLU A 11 31.20 34.53 5.12
N TRP A 12 31.08 33.37 5.80
CA TRP A 12 29.97 32.46 5.75
C TRP A 12 29.12 32.54 7.02
N VAL A 13 27.81 32.78 6.85
CA VAL A 13 26.86 32.86 7.99
C VAL A 13 26.06 31.57 8.15
N LEU A 14 25.65 30.96 7.03
CA LEU A 14 24.80 29.77 7.00
C LEU A 14 25.40 28.70 6.09
N SER A 15 25.46 27.47 6.56
CA SER A 15 25.70 26.28 5.74
C SER A 15 24.43 25.44 5.65
N VAL A 16 23.89 25.28 4.46
CA VAL A 16 22.77 24.35 4.21
C VAL A 16 23.37 23.01 3.81
N VAL A 17 23.17 21.99 4.64
CA VAL A 17 23.67 20.62 4.43
C VAL A 17 22.56 19.75 3.86
N VAL A 18 22.79 19.18 2.69
CA VAL A 18 21.80 18.42 1.93
C VAL A 18 22.30 17.00 1.67
N PRO A 19 21.91 15.99 2.48
CA PRO A 19 22.21 14.59 2.19
C PRO A 19 21.44 14.13 0.96
N MET A 20 22.09 13.37 0.08
CA MET A 20 21.54 12.90 -1.19
C MET A 20 21.78 11.42 -1.41
N PHE A 21 20.75 10.71 -1.86
CA PHE A 21 20.87 9.31 -2.31
C PHE A 21 19.77 9.00 -3.34
N ASN A 22 20.18 8.60 -4.56
CA ASN A 22 19.28 8.23 -5.68
C ASN A 22 18.10 9.23 -5.85
N ALA A 23 18.45 10.52 -5.97
CA ALA A 23 17.49 11.62 -5.95
C ALA A 23 17.30 12.31 -7.32
N ASP A 24 17.83 11.76 -8.42
CA ASP A 24 17.83 12.40 -9.75
C ASP A 24 16.44 12.93 -10.19
N ASN A 25 15.38 12.17 -9.87
CA ASN A 25 13.99 12.54 -10.19
C ASN A 25 13.33 13.50 -9.16
N LYS A 26 13.97 13.78 -8.02
CA LYS A 26 13.40 14.54 -6.90
C LYS A 26 14.09 15.87 -6.64
N LEU A 27 15.27 16.08 -7.20
CA LEU A 27 16.14 17.26 -6.97
C LEU A 27 15.48 18.61 -7.27
N GLY A 28 14.56 18.69 -8.23
CA GLY A 28 14.06 19.95 -8.77
C GLY A 28 13.48 20.88 -7.72
N VAL A 29 12.66 20.37 -6.81
CA VAL A 29 11.99 21.18 -5.77
C VAL A 29 13.00 21.75 -4.78
N CYS A 30 13.92 20.92 -4.30
CA CYS A 30 14.98 21.32 -3.39
C CYS A 30 15.85 22.41 -4.03
N LEU A 31 16.34 22.21 -5.25
CA LEU A 31 17.19 23.15 -5.97
C LEU A 31 16.51 24.49 -6.23
N ASP A 32 15.25 24.47 -6.68
CA ASP A 32 14.46 25.69 -6.90
C ASP A 32 14.28 26.49 -5.60
N SER A 33 14.13 25.80 -4.46
CA SER A 33 13.99 26.46 -3.17
C SER A 33 15.29 27.10 -2.69
N LEU A 34 16.43 26.45 -2.92
CA LEU A 34 17.75 27.02 -2.63
C LEU A 34 18.07 28.24 -3.49
N GLU A 35 17.67 28.24 -4.77
CA GLU A 35 17.78 29.42 -5.62
C GLU A 35 16.88 30.58 -5.16
N LYS A 36 15.66 30.28 -4.70
CA LYS A 36 14.76 31.28 -4.10
C LYS A 36 15.37 31.87 -2.83
N LEU A 37 15.95 31.01 -1.96
CA LEU A 37 16.65 31.46 -0.76
C LEU A 37 17.78 32.44 -1.09
N LYS A 38 18.63 32.09 -2.08
CA LYS A 38 19.74 32.92 -2.53
C LYS A 38 19.31 34.32 -2.95
N ASN A 39 18.16 34.43 -3.59
CA ASN A 39 17.65 35.69 -4.15
C ASN A 39 16.62 36.37 -3.22
N HIS A 40 16.44 35.86 -1.99
CA HIS A 40 15.46 36.43 -1.07
C HIS A 40 15.91 37.78 -0.51
N PRO A 41 15.20 38.89 -0.78
CA PRO A 41 15.69 40.25 -0.47
C PRO A 41 16.04 40.43 1.00
N ALA A 42 15.19 39.96 1.93
CA ALA A 42 15.43 40.12 3.36
C ALA A 42 16.63 39.31 3.86
N LEU A 43 16.95 38.15 3.21
CA LEU A 43 18.18 37.42 3.52
C LEU A 43 19.41 38.16 3.03
N VAL A 44 19.37 38.65 1.81
CA VAL A 44 20.47 39.45 1.24
C VAL A 44 20.76 40.67 2.13
N ASP A 45 19.72 41.41 2.55
CA ASP A 45 19.86 42.55 3.46
C ASP A 45 20.43 42.14 4.82
N LEU A 46 19.99 41.00 5.38
CA LEU A 46 20.47 40.43 6.67
C LEU A 46 21.95 40.03 6.60
N LEU A 47 22.37 39.43 5.50
CA LEU A 47 23.75 38.96 5.33
C LEU A 47 24.73 40.10 5.06
N GLY A 48 24.32 41.18 4.33
CA GLY A 48 25.18 42.29 3.93
C GLY A 48 26.27 41.82 2.95
N GLU A 49 27.53 41.94 3.33
CA GLU A 49 28.69 41.47 2.55
C GLU A 49 29.00 39.98 2.77
N ARG A 50 28.38 39.36 3.74
CA ARG A 50 28.52 37.93 4.06
C ARG A 50 27.61 37.09 3.20
N THR A 51 27.83 35.78 3.14
CA THR A 51 27.08 34.87 2.28
C THR A 51 26.70 33.58 3.00
N PHE A 52 26.01 32.69 2.28
CA PHE A 52 25.75 31.33 2.71
C PHE A 52 26.30 30.34 1.70
N GLU A 53 26.50 29.09 2.14
CA GLU A 53 26.93 27.98 1.29
C GLU A 53 25.94 26.83 1.30
N VAL A 54 25.99 26.00 0.26
CA VAL A 54 25.25 24.74 0.17
C VAL A 54 26.24 23.59 0.02
N LEU A 55 26.11 22.58 0.89
CA LEU A 55 26.91 21.39 0.89
C LEU A 55 26.03 20.20 0.53
N PHE A 56 26.17 19.69 -0.68
CA PHE A 56 25.55 18.43 -1.09
C PHE A 56 26.46 17.28 -0.72
N ILE A 57 25.94 16.28 -0.05
CA ILE A 57 26.70 15.08 0.31
C ILE A 57 25.97 13.88 -0.28
N ASP A 58 26.51 13.35 -1.36
CA ASP A 58 26.00 12.17 -2.06
C ASP A 58 26.43 10.89 -1.34
N ASP A 59 25.46 10.08 -0.91
CA ASP A 59 25.69 8.82 -0.22
C ASP A 59 25.92 7.67 -1.20
N TYR A 60 26.84 7.85 -2.14
CA TYR A 60 27.21 6.88 -3.17
C TYR A 60 26.04 6.46 -4.06
N SER A 61 25.35 7.44 -4.65
CA SER A 61 24.21 7.21 -5.54
C SER A 61 24.58 6.35 -6.75
N SER A 62 23.66 5.46 -7.14
CA SER A 62 23.80 4.59 -8.31
C SER A 62 23.10 5.14 -9.57
N ASP A 63 22.33 6.20 -9.43
CA ASP A 63 21.67 6.93 -10.53
C ASP A 63 22.50 8.15 -10.98
N ASN A 64 21.86 9.10 -11.71
CA ASN A 64 22.57 10.29 -12.19
C ASN A 64 22.72 11.41 -11.14
N THR A 65 22.28 11.21 -9.88
CA THR A 65 22.31 12.24 -8.83
C THR A 65 23.67 12.92 -8.71
N TYR A 66 24.77 12.15 -8.57
CA TYR A 66 26.11 12.71 -8.43
C TYR A 66 26.53 13.54 -9.63
N ALA A 67 26.30 13.04 -10.85
CA ALA A 67 26.68 13.75 -12.09
C ALA A 67 25.89 15.06 -12.27
N THR A 68 24.61 15.03 -11.93
CA THR A 68 23.71 16.21 -11.95
C THR A 68 24.19 17.27 -10.96
N LEU A 69 24.50 16.87 -9.72
CA LEU A 69 25.01 17.77 -8.67
C LEU A 69 26.40 18.34 -9.01
N GLN A 70 27.28 17.54 -9.61
CA GLN A 70 28.61 17.99 -10.04
C GLN A 70 28.53 19.11 -11.09
N GLN A 71 27.63 18.95 -12.07
CA GLN A 71 27.38 20.00 -13.07
C GLN A 71 26.79 21.25 -12.43
N LEU A 72 25.90 21.09 -11.45
CA LEU A 72 25.27 22.19 -10.75
C LEU A 72 26.28 22.97 -9.91
N CYS A 73 27.06 22.30 -9.06
CA CYS A 73 28.07 22.94 -8.21
C CYS A 73 29.13 23.70 -9.04
N SER A 74 29.39 23.27 -10.28
CA SER A 74 30.29 24.02 -11.18
C SER A 74 29.78 25.39 -11.58
N LYS A 75 28.49 25.71 -11.39
CA LYS A 75 27.85 27.00 -11.73
C LYS A 75 27.82 27.96 -10.56
N TYR A 76 28.00 27.50 -9.34
CA TYR A 76 27.88 28.31 -8.11
C TYR A 76 29.15 28.19 -7.26
N GLU A 77 29.85 29.27 -7.03
CA GLU A 77 31.10 29.29 -6.25
C GLU A 77 30.93 28.88 -4.78
N ASN A 78 29.71 29.04 -4.24
CA ASN A 78 29.35 28.76 -2.86
C ASN A 78 28.60 27.44 -2.69
N TRP A 79 28.56 26.59 -3.72
CA TRP A 79 27.98 25.25 -3.64
C TRP A 79 29.07 24.18 -3.79
N SER A 80 29.09 23.22 -2.90
CA SER A 80 30.10 22.15 -2.87
C SER A 80 29.44 20.78 -2.88
N LEU A 81 30.12 19.80 -3.49
CA LEU A 81 29.69 18.42 -3.55
C LEU A 81 30.75 17.53 -2.90
N TYR A 82 30.33 16.70 -1.98
CA TYR A 82 31.09 15.63 -1.36
C TYR A 82 30.41 14.29 -1.64
N GLN A 83 31.14 13.19 -1.54
CA GLN A 83 30.61 11.84 -1.72
C GLN A 83 31.19 10.92 -0.66
N THR A 84 30.38 10.01 -0.13
CA THR A 84 30.83 8.92 0.74
C THR A 84 31.62 7.86 -0.04
N GLU A 85 32.44 7.06 0.63
CA GLU A 85 33.20 5.98 -0.03
C GLU A 85 32.29 4.82 -0.48
N GLU A 86 31.18 4.61 0.21
CA GLU A 86 30.15 3.60 -0.07
C GLU A 86 28.78 4.10 0.42
N ASN A 87 27.68 3.45 0.00
CA ASN A 87 26.36 3.75 0.54
C ASN A 87 26.29 3.38 2.03
N THR A 88 26.03 4.36 2.88
CA THR A 88 25.99 4.17 4.33
C THR A 88 24.61 3.76 4.85
N GLY A 89 23.58 3.86 4.00
CA GLY A 89 22.23 3.40 4.25
C GLY A 89 21.42 4.28 5.25
N SER A 90 21.93 5.45 5.61
CA SER A 90 21.21 6.46 6.39
C SER A 90 21.79 7.86 6.13
N PRO A 91 21.03 8.93 6.36
CA PRO A 91 21.53 10.30 6.20
C PRO A 91 22.52 10.74 7.29
N SER A 92 22.81 9.89 8.29
CA SER A 92 23.66 10.22 9.43
C SER A 92 25.10 10.57 9.01
N THR A 93 25.75 9.69 8.26
CA THR A 93 27.12 9.92 7.77
C THR A 93 27.21 11.13 6.83
N PRO A 94 26.35 11.29 5.82
CA PRO A 94 26.28 12.51 5.02
C PRO A 94 26.10 13.78 5.85
N ARG A 95 25.20 13.80 6.83
CA ARG A 95 25.02 14.98 7.70
C ARG A 95 26.25 15.26 8.54
N ASN A 96 26.95 14.24 9.05
CA ASN A 96 28.21 14.41 9.80
C ASN A 96 29.32 15.01 8.92
N ILE A 97 29.48 14.56 7.68
CA ILE A 97 30.42 15.14 6.71
C ILE A 97 30.05 16.63 6.50
N GLY A 98 28.74 16.92 6.41
CA GLY A 98 28.28 18.30 6.33
C GLY A 98 28.68 19.16 7.54
N ILE A 99 28.57 18.63 8.77
CA ILE A 99 29.03 19.34 9.99
C ILE A 99 30.53 19.63 9.95
N GLU A 100 31.34 18.68 9.48
CA GLU A 100 32.80 18.81 9.40
C GLU A 100 33.24 19.87 8.38
N HIS A 101 32.59 19.89 7.22
CA HIS A 101 32.94 20.77 6.12
C HIS A 101 32.24 22.14 6.14
N ALA A 102 31.20 22.31 6.98
CA ALA A 102 30.47 23.55 7.13
C ALA A 102 31.40 24.69 7.59
N ARG A 103 31.32 25.85 6.95
CA ARG A 103 32.06 27.07 7.30
C ARG A 103 31.17 28.13 7.95
N GLY A 104 29.86 28.04 7.75
CA GLY A 104 28.87 28.97 8.30
C GLY A 104 28.83 28.96 9.82
N ASP A 105 28.50 30.09 10.40
CA ASP A 105 28.25 30.22 11.84
C ASP A 105 27.09 29.34 12.31
N TYR A 106 26.14 29.10 11.40
CA TYR A 106 24.95 28.27 11.59
C TYR A 106 24.85 27.19 10.52
N ILE A 107 24.29 26.03 10.89
CA ILE A 107 24.02 24.90 10.02
C ILE A 107 22.51 24.66 9.96
N PHE A 108 21.98 24.41 8.77
CA PHE A 108 20.64 23.91 8.55
C PHE A 108 20.68 22.60 7.76
N PHE A 109 20.01 21.54 8.24
CA PHE A 109 19.87 20.27 7.52
C PHE A 109 18.57 20.29 6.73
N LEU A 110 18.69 20.04 5.41
CA LEU A 110 17.58 19.98 4.47
C LEU A 110 17.61 18.63 3.75
N ASP A 111 16.55 17.86 3.79
CA ASP A 111 16.48 16.64 3.01
C ASP A 111 16.29 16.95 1.51
N GLY A 112 16.90 16.13 0.64
CA GLY A 112 17.01 16.44 -0.80
C GLY A 112 15.69 16.41 -1.58
N ASP A 113 14.61 15.94 -0.97
CA ASP A 113 13.26 15.92 -1.52
C ASP A 113 12.33 16.96 -0.87
N ASP A 114 12.84 17.79 0.04
CA ASP A 114 12.09 18.86 0.71
C ASP A 114 12.41 20.26 0.12
N GLU A 115 11.59 21.25 0.48
CA GLU A 115 11.72 22.64 0.07
C GLU A 115 12.08 23.52 1.27
N ILE A 116 13.19 24.27 1.21
CA ILE A 116 13.56 25.24 2.26
C ILE A 116 12.68 26.49 2.19
N ASP A 117 12.21 27.00 3.34
CA ASP A 117 11.44 28.24 3.39
C ASP A 117 12.34 29.46 3.60
N ALA A 118 12.46 30.31 2.58
CA ALA A 118 13.35 31.46 2.61
C ALA A 118 12.95 32.51 3.68
N VAL A 119 11.65 32.66 3.96
CA VAL A 119 11.15 33.61 4.97
C VAL A 119 11.47 33.11 6.37
N GLY A 120 11.12 31.84 6.65
CA GLY A 120 11.37 31.22 7.95
C GLY A 120 12.85 31.14 8.28
N ILE A 121 13.69 30.73 7.32
CA ILE A 121 15.16 30.71 7.50
C ILE A 121 15.71 32.09 7.78
N THR A 122 15.27 33.11 7.03
CA THR A 122 15.72 34.49 7.26
C THR A 122 15.36 34.98 8.68
N GLN A 123 14.13 34.69 9.14
CA GLN A 123 13.69 35.08 10.49
C GLN A 123 14.46 34.32 11.56
N ALA A 124 14.65 32.99 11.38
CA ALA A 124 15.41 32.17 12.32
C ALA A 124 16.86 32.61 12.43
N LEU A 125 17.51 32.89 11.29
CA LEU A 125 18.89 33.37 11.25
C LEU A 125 19.02 34.74 11.93
N GLY A 126 18.10 35.67 11.65
CA GLY A 126 18.06 36.98 12.30
C GLY A 126 17.90 36.87 13.82
N LEU A 127 17.03 36.01 14.31
CA LEU A 127 16.85 35.72 15.74
C LEU A 127 18.10 35.11 16.33
N ALA A 128 18.68 34.11 15.67
CA ALA A 128 19.87 33.38 16.11
C ALA A 128 21.07 34.34 16.29
N MET A 129 21.32 35.19 15.29
CA MET A 129 22.39 36.18 15.33
C MET A 129 22.16 37.25 16.41
N LEU A 130 20.90 37.72 16.57
CA LEU A 130 20.56 38.79 17.54
C LEU A 130 20.72 38.33 19.00
N ARG A 131 20.38 37.05 19.29
CA ARG A 131 20.31 36.49 20.64
C ARG A 131 21.40 35.48 20.94
N ASP A 132 22.24 35.14 19.99
CA ASP A 132 23.31 34.15 20.08
C ASP A 132 22.80 32.77 20.51
N HIS A 133 21.66 32.32 19.94
CA HIS A 133 21.06 31.06 20.30
C HIS A 133 21.90 29.86 19.85
N ASP A 134 21.95 28.79 20.69
CA ASP A 134 22.56 27.50 20.36
C ASP A 134 21.79 26.80 19.23
N LEU A 135 20.46 26.95 19.23
CA LEU A 135 19.59 26.50 18.14
C LEU A 135 18.33 27.38 18.04
N VAL A 136 17.75 27.46 16.83
CA VAL A 136 16.44 28.08 16.59
C VAL A 136 15.56 27.11 15.82
N ARG A 137 14.37 26.87 16.34
CA ARG A 137 13.35 26.06 15.67
C ARG A 137 12.26 26.92 15.06
N GLY A 138 11.51 26.32 14.13
CA GLY A 138 10.30 26.91 13.56
C GLY A 138 9.18 25.86 13.47
N SER A 139 8.08 26.23 12.84
CA SER A 139 7.05 25.29 12.45
C SER A 139 7.46 24.52 11.18
N VAL A 140 6.64 23.56 10.76
CA VAL A 140 6.80 22.79 9.52
C VAL A 140 5.55 22.99 8.66
N GLU A 141 5.68 23.20 7.36
CA GLU A 141 4.57 23.12 6.43
C GLU A 141 4.58 21.78 5.73
N VAL A 142 3.53 21.00 5.89
CA VAL A 142 3.34 19.73 5.16
C VAL A 142 2.60 20.03 3.87
N ASN A 143 3.20 19.68 2.75
CA ASN A 143 2.62 19.84 1.42
C ASN A 143 2.18 18.46 0.88
N TYR A 144 0.89 18.27 0.74
CA TYR A 144 0.30 17.08 0.13
C TYR A 144 0.16 17.31 -1.38
N TRP A 145 1.28 17.31 -2.11
CA TRP A 145 1.41 17.26 -3.57
C TRP A 145 0.36 18.12 -4.32
N GLY A 146 0.31 19.42 -3.96
CA GLY A 146 -0.51 20.42 -4.66
C GLY A 146 -1.93 20.61 -4.16
N GLU A 147 -2.46 19.76 -3.27
CA GLU A 147 -3.86 19.85 -2.87
C GLU A 147 -4.08 20.63 -1.56
N LYS A 148 -3.19 20.51 -0.58
CA LYS A 148 -3.36 21.18 0.71
C LYS A 148 -2.03 21.40 1.41
N ARG A 149 -1.73 22.64 1.75
CA ARG A 149 -0.63 23.00 2.66
C ARG A 149 -1.17 23.12 4.07
N THR A 150 -0.50 22.50 5.03
CA THR A 150 -0.89 22.55 6.45
C THR A 150 0.34 22.83 7.29
N ILE A 151 0.29 23.88 8.09
CA ILE A 151 1.35 24.18 9.05
C ILE A 151 1.12 23.33 10.30
N VAL A 152 2.15 22.55 10.65
CA VAL A 152 2.19 21.69 11.84
C VAL A 152 3.33 22.11 12.77
N ASP A 153 3.42 21.48 13.92
CA ASP A 153 4.49 21.71 14.90
C ASP A 153 4.58 23.17 15.41
N ARG A 154 3.46 23.88 15.42
CA ARG A 154 3.37 25.20 16.04
C ARG A 154 3.33 25.10 17.55
N ILE A 155 4.14 25.91 18.21
CA ILE A 155 4.15 26.03 19.69
C ILE A 155 3.85 27.48 20.09
N LYS A 156 3.36 27.66 21.31
CA LYS A 156 3.18 28.98 21.90
C LYS A 156 4.41 29.31 22.75
N VAL A 157 5.07 30.39 22.42
CA VAL A 157 6.23 30.90 23.13
C VAL A 157 6.03 32.35 23.53
N THR A 158 6.72 32.76 24.62
CA THR A 158 6.82 34.17 25.03
C THR A 158 8.29 34.55 25.13
N ASP A 159 8.59 35.83 25.03
CA ASP A 159 9.98 36.34 24.98
C ASP A 159 10.77 36.12 26.27
N ASP A 160 10.10 35.82 27.36
CA ASP A 160 10.65 35.64 28.75
C ASP A 160 10.83 34.17 29.11
N MET A 161 10.52 33.22 28.21
CA MET A 161 10.72 31.78 28.46
C MET A 161 12.21 31.48 28.69
N THR A 162 12.48 30.69 29.71
CA THR A 162 13.80 30.09 29.97
C THR A 162 14.10 28.98 28.95
N ALA A 163 15.36 28.59 28.79
CA ALA A 163 15.74 27.46 27.95
C ALA A 163 15.01 26.15 28.34
N GLU A 164 14.78 25.93 29.63
CA GLU A 164 14.05 24.76 30.16
C GLU A 164 12.59 24.76 29.71
N GLU A 165 11.91 25.90 29.89
CA GLU A 165 10.51 26.06 29.43
C GLU A 165 10.40 25.91 27.90
N MET A 166 11.39 26.40 27.14
CA MET A 166 11.45 26.24 25.71
C MET A 166 11.64 24.77 25.31
N ILE A 167 12.53 24.03 26.00
CA ILE A 167 12.71 22.58 25.78
C ILE A 167 11.40 21.82 25.99
N VAL A 168 10.69 22.12 27.07
CA VAL A 168 9.39 21.50 27.39
C VAL A 168 8.37 21.85 26.31
N ALA A 169 8.28 23.10 25.89
CA ALA A 169 7.34 23.54 24.86
C ALA A 169 7.62 22.85 23.50
N ILE A 170 8.89 22.79 23.08
CA ILE A 170 9.31 22.11 21.86
C ILE A 170 9.03 20.60 21.97
N ALA A 171 9.50 19.95 23.03
CA ALA A 171 9.33 18.50 23.20
C ALA A 171 7.86 18.07 23.31
N SER A 172 6.98 18.93 23.83
CA SER A 172 5.53 18.64 23.92
C SER A 172 4.78 18.94 22.63
N GLY A 173 5.25 19.90 21.84
CA GLY A 173 4.51 20.46 20.71
C GLY A 173 5.03 20.10 19.32
N GLN A 174 6.28 19.67 19.21
CA GLN A 174 6.96 19.44 17.93
C GLN A 174 7.52 18.04 17.79
N SER A 175 7.57 17.55 16.56
CA SER A 175 8.41 16.40 16.18
C SER A 175 9.88 16.78 16.32
N LEU A 176 10.69 15.96 16.97
CA LEU A 176 12.12 16.22 17.15
C LEU A 176 12.95 15.82 15.93
N ASN A 177 12.59 16.36 14.74
CA ASN A 177 13.42 16.26 13.55
C ASN A 177 14.66 17.15 13.66
N CYS A 178 15.66 16.96 12.81
CA CYS A 178 16.89 17.75 12.80
C CYS A 178 16.78 19.08 12.05
N SER A 179 15.65 19.39 11.43
CA SER A 179 15.43 20.64 10.66
C SER A 179 15.23 21.81 11.62
N ALA A 180 16.34 22.32 12.13
CA ALA A 180 16.49 23.52 12.95
C ALA A 180 17.73 24.29 12.49
N LEU A 181 17.82 25.57 12.83
CA LEU A 181 19.05 26.32 12.64
C LEU A 181 19.97 26.05 13.85
N TRP A 182 21.12 25.43 13.61
CA TRP A 182 22.07 24.99 14.61
C TRP A 182 23.29 25.89 14.63
N LYS A 183 23.71 26.42 15.77
CA LYS A 183 24.97 27.12 15.89
C LYS A 183 26.12 26.12 15.73
N ARG A 184 26.99 26.34 14.72
CA ARG A 184 28.06 25.39 14.36
C ARG A 184 29.03 25.15 15.52
N ASP A 185 29.47 26.22 16.20
CA ASP A 185 30.39 26.14 17.34
C ASP A 185 29.77 25.37 18.52
N PHE A 186 28.45 25.45 18.73
CA PHE A 186 27.74 24.64 19.72
C PHE A 186 27.82 23.14 19.38
N LEU A 187 27.57 22.77 18.12
CA LEU A 187 27.67 21.36 17.70
C LEU A 187 29.09 20.82 17.89
N LEU A 188 30.09 21.59 17.50
CA LEU A 188 31.51 21.20 17.60
C LEU A 188 31.99 21.10 19.06
N ARG A 189 31.66 22.09 19.92
CA ARG A 189 32.06 22.10 21.31
C ARG A 189 31.50 20.94 22.12
N HIS A 190 30.32 20.46 21.80
CA HIS A 190 29.67 19.36 22.49
C HIS A 190 29.79 18.02 21.74
N ASP A 191 30.59 17.99 20.67
CA ASP A 191 30.80 16.81 19.81
C ASP A 191 29.50 16.13 19.39
N LEU A 192 28.51 16.97 19.00
CA LEU A 192 27.18 16.50 18.58
C LEU A 192 27.25 15.98 17.16
N ARG A 193 26.96 14.69 16.99
CA ARG A 193 26.98 13.97 15.71
C ARG A 193 25.76 13.07 15.60
N PHE A 194 25.33 12.84 14.38
CA PHE A 194 24.39 11.75 14.09
C PHE A 194 25.10 10.42 14.26
N ASP A 195 24.39 9.45 14.83
CA ASP A 195 24.92 8.11 15.00
C ASP A 195 24.80 7.31 13.68
N PRO A 196 25.93 6.91 13.05
CA PRO A 196 25.89 6.18 11.77
C PRO A 196 25.21 4.81 11.84
N ASP A 197 25.19 4.20 13.03
CA ASP A 197 24.60 2.88 13.24
C ASP A 197 23.08 2.94 13.48
N THR A 198 22.52 4.13 13.68
CA THR A 198 21.08 4.35 13.86
C THR A 198 20.42 4.71 12.55
N ARG A 199 19.50 3.86 12.05
CA ARG A 199 18.71 4.12 10.83
C ARG A 199 17.30 4.62 11.13
N MET A 200 16.76 4.24 12.31
CA MET A 200 15.41 4.61 12.72
C MET A 200 15.47 5.59 13.88
N GLY A 201 15.10 6.86 13.62
CA GLY A 201 15.06 7.92 14.63
C GLY A 201 16.42 8.54 14.94
N GLU A 202 17.36 8.55 13.99
CA GLU A 202 18.67 9.20 14.09
C GLU A 202 18.55 10.70 14.35
N ASP A 203 17.57 11.35 13.73
CA ASP A 203 17.26 12.76 13.93
C ASP A 203 16.67 13.05 15.32
N LEU A 204 15.77 12.17 15.79
CA LEU A 204 15.19 12.23 17.13
C LEU A 204 16.28 12.13 18.21
N VAL A 205 17.21 11.17 18.05
CA VAL A 205 18.33 10.97 18.98
C VAL A 205 19.28 12.17 18.95
N PHE A 206 19.68 12.65 17.76
CA PHE A 206 20.54 13.82 17.61
C PHE A 206 19.90 15.07 18.24
N THR A 207 18.66 15.37 17.88
CA THR A 207 17.96 16.56 18.36
C THR A 207 17.76 16.54 19.87
N SER A 208 17.39 15.38 20.45
CA SER A 208 17.25 15.26 21.91
C SER A 208 18.58 15.46 22.64
N ALA A 209 19.69 14.89 22.13
CA ALA A 209 21.01 15.07 22.70
C ALA A 209 21.47 16.54 22.62
N ALA A 210 21.21 17.21 21.49
CA ALA A 210 21.52 18.62 21.31
C ALA A 210 20.69 19.52 22.26
N MET A 211 19.38 19.29 22.35
CA MET A 211 18.51 20.03 23.28
C MET A 211 18.94 19.84 24.74
N ASN A 212 19.42 18.64 25.12
CA ASN A 212 19.93 18.38 26.43
C ASN A 212 21.21 19.19 26.76
N ARG A 213 21.99 19.63 25.78
CA ARG A 213 23.19 20.44 25.93
C ARG A 213 22.94 21.93 25.79
N ALA A 214 21.84 22.32 25.12
CA ALA A 214 21.54 23.71 24.81
C ALA A 214 21.23 24.54 26.05
N THR A 215 21.76 25.74 26.05
CA THR A 215 21.56 26.77 27.12
C THR A 215 20.73 27.96 26.60
N SER A 216 20.59 28.10 25.29
CA SER A 216 19.83 29.18 24.64
C SER A 216 19.11 28.65 23.39
N ILE A 217 17.77 28.68 23.43
CA ILE A 217 16.92 28.15 22.35
C ILE A 217 15.95 29.22 21.89
N GLY A 218 15.89 29.45 20.57
CA GLY A 218 14.93 30.34 19.94
C GLY A 218 13.82 29.58 19.21
N TYR A 219 12.73 30.30 18.93
CA TYR A 219 11.63 29.81 18.10
C TYR A 219 11.08 30.94 17.24
N VAL A 220 10.76 30.63 15.96
CA VAL A 220 10.02 31.52 15.06
C VAL A 220 8.71 30.85 14.64
N ASP A 221 7.60 31.60 14.64
CA ASP A 221 6.29 31.07 14.22
C ASP A 221 6.15 31.10 12.69
N SER A 222 7.16 30.54 12.01
CA SER A 222 7.20 30.39 10.55
C SER A 222 7.76 29.02 10.22
N PRO A 223 7.32 28.41 9.11
CA PRO A 223 7.95 27.19 8.62
C PRO A 223 9.43 27.44 8.30
N LEU A 224 10.31 26.51 8.63
CA LEU A 224 11.69 26.53 8.17
C LEU A 224 11.85 25.77 6.85
N PHE A 225 10.98 24.81 6.62
CA PHE A 225 10.94 23.99 5.41
C PHE A 225 9.53 23.48 5.13
N HIS A 226 9.31 23.00 3.91
CA HIS A 226 8.09 22.35 3.47
C HIS A 226 8.38 20.88 3.27
N TYR A 227 7.76 20.03 4.09
CA TYR A 227 7.84 18.59 3.98
C TYR A 227 6.96 18.11 2.81
N MET A 228 7.59 17.58 1.77
CA MET A 228 6.91 17.19 0.54
C MET A 228 6.45 15.73 0.61
N ARG A 229 5.15 15.50 0.82
CA ARG A 229 4.57 14.15 0.81
C ARG A 229 4.10 13.75 -0.58
N GLN A 230 4.67 12.66 -1.10
CA GLN A 230 4.21 12.06 -2.36
C GLN A 230 2.99 11.15 -2.13
N PRO A 231 1.99 11.13 -3.06
CA PRO A 231 0.92 10.14 -3.05
C PRO A 231 1.51 8.73 -3.17
N GLY A 232 1.05 7.78 -2.35
CA GLY A 232 1.53 6.42 -2.36
C GLY A 232 2.85 6.15 -1.61
N GLY A 233 3.34 7.15 -0.88
CA GLY A 233 4.42 6.97 0.10
C GLY A 233 5.84 6.86 -0.44
N GLY A 234 6.07 6.61 -1.73
CA GLY A 234 7.41 6.46 -2.32
C GLY A 234 8.28 5.40 -1.62
N ASP A 235 9.56 5.32 -1.99
CA ASP A 235 10.59 4.44 -1.36
C ASP A 235 11.11 5.02 -0.02
N SER A 236 10.21 5.34 0.91
CA SER A 236 10.61 5.79 2.23
C SER A 236 11.08 4.61 3.08
N ALA A 237 12.21 4.76 3.79
CA ALA A 237 12.70 3.79 4.77
C ALA A 237 11.64 3.46 5.85
N MET A 238 10.64 4.31 6.03
CA MET A 238 9.54 4.12 6.99
C MET A 238 8.45 3.14 6.50
N HIS A 239 8.55 2.59 5.29
CA HIS A 239 7.58 1.63 4.73
C HIS A 239 8.04 0.17 4.80
N TYR A 240 9.06 -0.11 5.60
CA TYR A 240 9.52 -1.47 5.86
C TYR A 240 9.95 -1.63 7.31
N TYR A 241 9.39 -2.64 7.98
CA TYR A 241 9.75 -3.00 9.33
C TYR A 241 10.01 -4.51 9.42
N SER A 242 11.15 -4.88 10.00
CA SER A 242 11.51 -6.23 10.40
C SER A 242 11.87 -6.25 11.90
N GLY A 243 12.35 -7.36 12.40
CA GLY A 243 12.85 -7.45 13.77
C GLY A 243 13.98 -6.44 14.05
N ARG A 244 14.81 -6.14 13.06
CA ARG A 244 15.87 -5.14 13.15
C ARG A 244 15.31 -3.74 13.41
N GLU A 245 14.37 -3.28 12.58
CA GLU A 245 13.76 -1.96 12.70
C GLU A 245 12.99 -1.81 14.02
N LEU A 246 12.35 -2.87 14.51
CA LEU A 246 11.71 -2.87 15.83
C LEU A 246 12.73 -2.62 16.95
N ARG A 247 13.90 -3.28 16.91
CA ARG A 247 14.98 -3.08 17.90
C ARG A 247 15.54 -1.67 17.83
N GLU A 248 15.82 -1.17 16.63
CA GLU A 248 16.35 0.18 16.43
C GLU A 248 15.38 1.24 16.96
N LEU A 249 14.09 1.09 16.68
CA LEU A 249 13.04 2.02 17.13
C LEU A 249 13.02 2.18 18.64
N VAL A 250 12.93 1.09 19.39
CA VAL A 250 12.90 1.16 20.86
C VAL A 250 14.26 1.56 21.46
N SER A 251 15.37 1.23 20.79
CA SER A 251 16.70 1.68 21.20
C SER A 251 16.83 3.20 21.10
N SER A 252 16.32 3.78 20.00
CA SER A 252 16.26 5.22 19.80
C SER A 252 15.37 5.90 20.86
N TRP A 253 14.18 5.37 21.12
CA TRP A 253 13.30 5.90 22.18
C TRP A 253 13.94 5.83 23.58
N GLN A 254 14.65 4.75 23.90
CA GLN A 254 15.34 4.62 25.18
C GLN A 254 16.46 5.67 25.32
N ARG A 255 17.21 5.93 24.22
CA ARG A 255 18.27 6.97 24.22
C ARG A 255 17.67 8.37 24.42
N VAL A 256 16.55 8.66 23.79
CA VAL A 256 15.83 9.91 23.92
C VAL A 256 15.31 10.08 25.34
N GLU A 257 14.65 9.05 25.90
CA GLU A 257 14.16 9.08 27.28
C GLU A 257 15.31 9.31 28.30
N ASN A 258 16.44 8.62 28.10
CA ASN A 258 17.63 8.83 28.93
C ASN A 258 18.16 10.28 28.85
N SER A 259 18.17 10.87 27.62
CA SER A 259 18.61 12.26 27.43
C SER A 259 17.73 13.25 28.16
N PHE A 260 16.41 13.08 28.13
CA PHE A 260 15.48 13.94 28.86
C PHE A 260 15.53 13.69 30.41
N ALA A 261 15.79 12.44 30.82
CA ALA A 261 15.91 12.10 32.23
C ALA A 261 17.11 12.79 32.91
N GLU A 262 18.20 13.14 32.17
CA GLU A 262 19.32 13.95 32.69
C GLU A 262 18.87 15.34 33.18
N ARG A 263 17.75 15.85 32.68
CA ARG A 263 17.09 17.10 33.05
C ARG A 263 15.91 16.89 34.01
N GLY A 264 15.65 15.67 34.47
CA GLY A 264 14.48 15.34 35.28
C GLY A 264 13.16 15.35 34.53
N LEU A 265 13.20 15.28 33.20
CA LEU A 265 12.04 15.24 32.30
C LEU A 265 11.83 13.82 31.75
N SER A 266 10.63 13.53 31.27
CA SER A 266 10.33 12.32 30.51
C SER A 266 9.77 12.70 29.17
N TYR A 267 10.44 12.30 28.09
CA TYR A 267 9.97 12.51 26.72
C TYR A 267 8.67 11.76 26.43
N LEU A 268 8.54 10.55 27.00
CA LEU A 268 7.31 9.77 26.87
C LEU A 268 6.11 10.48 27.49
N GLN A 269 6.28 11.19 28.61
CA GLN A 269 5.20 12.00 29.19
C GLN A 269 4.88 13.23 28.33
N LEU A 270 5.90 13.85 27.71
CA LEU A 270 5.74 15.08 26.94
C LEU A 270 5.16 14.82 25.53
N HIS A 271 5.57 13.73 24.87
CA HIS A 271 5.28 13.49 23.45
C HIS A 271 4.97 12.03 23.08
N GLY A 272 4.94 11.12 24.06
CA GLY A 272 4.77 9.69 23.80
C GLY A 272 3.44 9.35 23.11
N ASP A 273 2.39 10.14 23.36
CA ASP A 273 1.09 10.01 22.71
C ASP A 273 1.19 10.13 21.17
N ARG A 274 2.04 11.00 20.66
CA ARG A 274 2.26 11.20 19.21
C ARG A 274 3.30 10.26 18.67
N THR A 275 4.49 10.21 19.29
CA THR A 275 5.63 9.42 18.79
C THR A 275 5.28 7.93 18.70
N ILE A 276 4.76 7.35 19.79
CA ILE A 276 4.39 5.93 19.82
C ILE A 276 3.20 5.67 18.90
N ASN A 277 2.17 6.52 18.95
CA ASN A 277 0.99 6.34 18.08
C ASN A 277 1.35 6.35 16.59
N TYR A 278 2.20 7.28 16.16
CA TYR A 278 2.65 7.35 14.77
C TYR A 278 3.48 6.13 14.38
N ALA A 279 4.51 5.80 15.16
CA ALA A 279 5.41 4.70 14.87
C ALA A 279 4.71 3.34 14.88
N LEU A 280 3.86 3.05 15.89
CA LEU A 280 3.15 1.77 15.95
C LEU A 280 2.14 1.61 14.83
N ARG A 281 1.51 2.69 14.36
CA ARG A 281 0.67 2.64 13.16
C ARG A 281 1.47 2.22 11.91
N LEU A 282 2.69 2.72 11.77
CA LEU A 282 3.58 2.30 10.67
C LEU A 282 4.04 0.85 10.86
N VAL A 283 4.41 0.45 12.08
CA VAL A 283 4.74 -0.96 12.39
C VAL A 283 3.56 -1.87 12.04
N ILE A 284 2.35 -1.59 12.53
CA ILE A 284 1.15 -2.37 12.22
C ILE A 284 0.96 -2.49 10.71
N ARG A 285 1.13 -1.39 9.96
CA ARG A 285 0.89 -1.37 8.51
C ARG A 285 1.96 -2.06 7.69
N TYR A 286 3.24 -1.91 8.06
CA TYR A 286 4.37 -2.25 7.19
C TYR A 286 5.27 -3.37 7.73
N LEU A 287 5.00 -3.91 8.91
CA LEU A 287 5.78 -5.01 9.46
C LEU A 287 5.66 -6.25 8.57
N ASP A 288 6.81 -6.81 8.22
CA ASP A 288 6.87 -8.15 7.62
C ASP A 288 7.01 -9.19 8.74
N PRO A 289 5.93 -9.89 9.11
CA PRO A 289 5.97 -10.85 10.21
C PRO A 289 6.86 -12.06 9.93
N THR A 290 7.27 -12.30 8.67
CA THR A 290 8.18 -13.41 8.31
C THR A 290 9.63 -13.12 8.66
N ASN A 291 9.97 -11.84 8.84
CA ASN A 291 11.31 -11.34 9.17
C ASN A 291 11.40 -10.85 10.64
N VAL A 292 10.61 -11.44 11.53
CA VAL A 292 10.59 -11.10 12.96
C VAL A 292 10.71 -12.37 13.81
N GLU A 293 11.75 -12.46 14.61
CA GLU A 293 11.97 -13.54 15.56
C GLU A 293 11.33 -13.25 16.92
N ASP A 294 11.09 -14.28 17.71
CA ASP A 294 10.56 -14.13 19.08
C ASP A 294 11.43 -13.20 19.94
N ALA A 295 12.75 -13.32 19.80
CA ALA A 295 13.70 -12.45 20.51
C ALA A 295 13.61 -10.96 20.11
N ASP A 296 13.14 -10.64 18.90
CA ASP A 296 12.91 -9.25 18.48
C ASP A 296 11.69 -8.69 19.17
N LEU A 297 10.61 -9.46 19.23
CA LEU A 297 9.38 -9.08 19.92
C LEU A 297 9.57 -8.99 21.44
N GLU A 298 10.38 -9.88 22.03
CA GLU A 298 10.75 -9.80 23.45
C GLU A 298 11.49 -8.49 23.74
N PHE A 299 12.50 -8.18 22.93
CA PHE A 299 13.26 -6.93 23.06
C PHE A 299 12.36 -5.69 22.87
N PHE A 300 11.47 -5.74 21.88
CA PHE A 300 10.50 -4.68 21.62
C PHE A 300 9.55 -4.50 22.81
N ALA A 301 8.98 -5.57 23.35
CA ALA A 301 8.07 -5.56 24.47
C ALA A 301 8.74 -5.12 25.79
N GLU A 302 10.03 -5.41 25.98
CA GLU A 302 10.78 -5.01 27.20
C GLU A 302 10.75 -3.50 27.42
N PHE A 303 10.85 -2.69 26.36
CA PHE A 303 10.72 -1.24 26.44
C PHE A 303 9.37 -0.83 27.03
N PHE A 304 8.28 -1.38 26.51
CA PHE A 304 6.92 -1.06 26.97
C PHE A 304 6.65 -1.54 28.41
N SER A 305 7.14 -2.72 28.77
CA SER A 305 7.07 -3.24 30.14
C SER A 305 7.82 -2.34 31.12
N ARG A 306 9.02 -1.89 30.76
CA ARG A 306 9.86 -1.01 31.59
C ARG A 306 9.17 0.34 31.80
N HIS A 307 8.50 0.88 30.82
CA HIS A 307 7.83 2.18 30.86
C HIS A 307 6.32 2.10 31.15
N GLN A 308 5.81 0.92 31.55
CA GLN A 308 4.38 0.68 31.76
C GLN A 308 3.70 1.74 32.66
N GLY A 309 4.40 2.21 33.69
CA GLY A 309 3.88 3.23 34.64
C GLY A 309 3.53 4.54 33.92
N THR A 310 4.39 5.00 33.01
CA THR A 310 4.19 6.21 32.20
C THR A 310 3.16 5.98 31.10
N LEU A 311 3.28 4.86 30.37
CA LEU A 311 2.45 4.55 29.20
C LEU A 311 0.98 4.32 29.55
N ARG A 312 0.68 3.82 30.76
CA ARG A 312 -0.69 3.60 31.23
C ARG A 312 -1.53 4.89 31.28
N ASP A 313 -0.88 6.03 31.52
CA ASP A 313 -1.56 7.32 31.65
C ASP A 313 -1.70 8.05 30.30
N ILE A 314 -1.08 7.53 29.24
CA ILE A 314 -1.15 8.05 27.88
C ILE A 314 -2.35 7.43 27.16
N ARG A 315 -3.12 8.26 26.44
CA ARG A 315 -4.20 7.84 25.56
C ARG A 315 -3.78 8.05 24.11
N PHE A 316 -3.61 6.95 23.41
CA PHE A 316 -3.33 6.98 21.98
C PHE A 316 -4.63 7.24 21.18
N THR A 317 -4.52 7.99 20.11
CA THR A 317 -5.69 8.33 19.26
C THR A 317 -6.19 7.12 18.45
N ASP A 318 -5.30 6.17 18.18
CA ASP A 318 -5.62 4.95 17.45
C ASP A 318 -6.00 3.82 18.43
N PRO A 319 -7.21 3.23 18.30
CA PRO A 319 -7.66 2.14 19.17
C PRO A 319 -6.76 0.90 19.10
N HIS A 320 -6.25 0.56 17.91
CA HIS A 320 -5.38 -0.59 17.74
C HIS A 320 -4.04 -0.38 18.46
N VAL A 321 -3.49 0.84 18.39
CA VAL A 321 -2.27 1.19 19.13
C VAL A 321 -2.48 1.06 20.66
N ASN A 322 -3.64 1.46 21.20
CA ASN A 322 -3.94 1.27 22.63
C ASN A 322 -3.91 -0.21 23.01
N ASP A 323 -4.54 -1.08 22.21
CA ASP A 323 -4.58 -2.52 22.45
C ASP A 323 -3.17 -3.12 22.36
N LEU A 324 -2.41 -2.78 21.31
CA LEU A 324 -1.04 -3.27 21.11
C LEU A 324 -0.09 -2.82 22.23
N VAL A 325 -0.14 -1.55 22.67
CA VAL A 325 0.68 -1.06 23.79
C VAL A 325 0.34 -1.79 25.09
N ALA A 326 -0.94 -2.10 25.33
CA ALA A 326 -1.35 -2.88 26.48
C ALA A 326 -0.76 -4.30 26.47
N GLU A 327 -0.75 -4.97 25.33
CA GLU A 327 -0.18 -6.32 25.19
C GLU A 327 1.35 -6.31 25.22
N LEU A 328 2.01 -5.34 24.58
CA LEU A 328 3.45 -5.15 24.67
C LEU A 328 3.89 -4.91 26.13
N SER A 329 3.11 -4.12 26.88
CA SER A 329 3.40 -3.87 28.31
C SER A 329 3.24 -5.10 29.20
N ARG A 330 2.40 -6.07 28.81
CA ARG A 330 2.24 -7.37 29.49
C ARG A 330 3.32 -8.37 29.13
N GLY A 331 3.91 -8.28 27.93
CA GLY A 331 4.96 -9.16 27.46
C GLY A 331 4.49 -10.58 27.06
N ASP A 332 3.19 -10.80 26.79
CA ASP A 332 2.69 -12.08 26.26
C ASP A 332 2.94 -12.17 24.75
N LEU A 333 4.01 -12.87 24.37
CA LEU A 333 4.43 -13.00 22.97
C LEU A 333 3.36 -13.57 22.06
N LYS A 334 2.55 -14.50 22.54
CA LYS A 334 1.48 -15.10 21.73
C LYS A 334 0.44 -14.05 21.33
N THR A 335 0.04 -13.24 22.29
CA THR A 335 -0.94 -12.16 22.07
C THR A 335 -0.31 -11.02 21.25
N ILE A 336 0.95 -10.67 21.53
CA ILE A 336 1.68 -9.64 20.75
C ILE A 336 1.76 -10.01 19.28
N LYS A 337 2.09 -11.28 18.93
CA LYS A 337 2.12 -11.76 17.53
C LYS A 337 0.79 -11.63 16.82
N GLU A 338 -0.30 -11.70 17.53
CA GLU A 338 -1.63 -11.51 16.94
C GLU A 338 -2.01 -10.02 16.87
N GLU A 339 -1.79 -9.26 17.95
CA GLU A 339 -2.14 -7.84 18.04
C GLU A 339 -1.28 -6.93 17.14
N ILE A 340 -0.07 -7.33 16.79
CA ILE A 340 0.79 -6.55 15.88
C ILE A 340 0.35 -6.65 14.41
N LYS A 341 -0.51 -7.63 14.06
CA LYS A 341 -1.07 -7.76 12.70
C LYS A 341 -2.14 -6.70 12.45
N PRO A 342 -2.17 -6.09 11.25
CA PRO A 342 -3.24 -5.15 10.91
C PRO A 342 -4.62 -5.80 10.95
N ARG A 343 -5.63 -5.02 11.31
CA ARG A 343 -7.02 -5.43 11.45
C ARG A 343 -7.79 -5.24 10.15
N LEU A 344 -8.13 -6.34 9.48
CA LEU A 344 -8.86 -6.36 8.21
C LEU A 344 -10.33 -6.72 8.44
N LEU A 345 -11.22 -5.82 8.08
CA LEU A 345 -12.66 -6.05 7.99
C LEU A 345 -13.03 -6.41 6.54
N ILE A 346 -13.67 -7.57 6.34
CA ILE A 346 -14.27 -7.97 5.07
C ILE A 346 -15.78 -7.80 5.22
N ALA A 347 -16.36 -6.88 4.45
CA ALA A 347 -17.77 -6.50 4.56
C ALA A 347 -18.53 -6.64 3.22
N GLY A 348 -19.85 -6.80 3.29
CA GLY A 348 -20.75 -6.88 2.13
C GLY A 348 -21.73 -8.03 2.24
N HIS A 349 -22.59 -8.16 1.23
CA HIS A 349 -23.45 -9.33 1.08
C HIS A 349 -22.75 -10.39 0.25
N ASP A 350 -23.08 -11.52 -0.07
CA ASP A 350 -22.47 -12.49 -0.99
C ASP A 350 -20.92 -12.50 -1.04
N LEU A 351 -20.29 -12.85 0.07
CA LEU A 351 -18.83 -12.87 0.22
C LEU A 351 -18.15 -14.12 -0.38
N LYS A 352 -18.79 -14.84 -1.29
CA LYS A 352 -18.31 -16.14 -1.86
C LYS A 352 -16.96 -16.03 -2.57
N PHE A 353 -16.63 -14.86 -3.15
CA PHE A 353 -15.37 -14.64 -3.83
C PHE A 353 -14.23 -14.21 -2.90
N MET A 354 -14.55 -13.83 -1.66
CA MET A 354 -13.55 -13.38 -0.68
C MET A 354 -13.34 -14.38 0.47
N LYS A 355 -14.42 -14.97 0.98
CA LYS A 355 -14.36 -15.94 2.12
C LYS A 355 -13.31 -17.05 1.96
N PRO A 356 -13.13 -17.67 0.76
CA PRO A 356 -12.13 -18.72 0.61
C PRO A 356 -10.68 -18.25 0.82
N SER A 357 -10.37 -16.96 0.66
CA SER A 357 -9.03 -16.40 0.90
C SER A 357 -8.73 -16.14 2.38
N VAL A 358 -9.76 -16.10 3.24
CA VAL A 358 -9.64 -15.75 4.67
C VAL A 358 -8.59 -16.57 5.44
N PRO A 359 -8.47 -17.91 5.25
CA PRO A 359 -7.44 -18.69 5.95
C PRO A 359 -6.01 -18.23 5.65
N LEU A 360 -5.74 -17.78 4.42
CA LEU A 360 -4.44 -17.24 4.03
C LEU A 360 -4.25 -15.80 4.51
N LEU A 361 -5.28 -14.96 4.39
CA LEU A 361 -5.26 -13.59 4.90
C LEU A 361 -5.01 -13.54 6.41
N ARG A 362 -5.52 -14.50 7.19
CA ARG A 362 -5.26 -14.59 8.64
C ARG A 362 -3.80 -14.82 9.01
N LYS A 363 -2.96 -15.26 8.08
CA LYS A 363 -1.52 -15.32 8.33
C LYS A 363 -0.90 -13.92 8.47
N LYS A 364 -1.44 -12.94 7.72
CA LYS A 364 -0.95 -11.55 7.65
C LYS A 364 -1.81 -10.56 8.44
N TYR A 365 -3.08 -10.85 8.66
CA TYR A 365 -4.09 -9.95 9.24
C TYR A 365 -4.87 -10.61 10.37
N GLN A 366 -5.35 -9.80 11.32
CA GLN A 366 -6.53 -10.15 12.11
C GLN A 366 -7.76 -9.94 11.22
N VAL A 367 -8.58 -10.97 10.98
CA VAL A 367 -9.68 -10.87 10.02
C VAL A 367 -11.04 -11.01 10.72
N GLN A 368 -11.90 -10.00 10.52
CA GLN A 368 -13.31 -10.02 10.89
C GLN A 368 -14.19 -9.92 9.65
N ILE A 369 -15.41 -10.46 9.76
CA ILE A 369 -16.37 -10.52 8.66
C ILE A 369 -17.67 -9.84 9.11
N ASP A 370 -18.13 -8.85 8.33
CA ASP A 370 -19.46 -8.25 8.43
C ASP A 370 -20.29 -8.61 7.20
N GLU A 371 -20.90 -9.82 7.24
CA GLU A 371 -21.73 -10.29 6.14
C GLU A 371 -23.16 -9.77 6.29
N TRP A 372 -23.58 -8.98 5.33
CA TRP A 372 -24.92 -8.44 5.27
C TRP A 372 -25.89 -9.50 4.73
N PRO A 373 -27.06 -9.68 5.35
CA PRO A 373 -28.06 -10.65 4.88
C PRO A 373 -28.58 -10.41 3.46
N THR A 374 -28.60 -9.15 3.03
CA THR A 374 -28.97 -8.73 1.67
C THR A 374 -28.12 -7.53 1.23
N GLU A 375 -28.28 -7.08 -0.02
CA GLU A 375 -27.59 -5.87 -0.52
C GLU A 375 -27.80 -4.62 0.35
N VAL A 376 -28.92 -4.54 1.07
CA VAL A 376 -29.36 -3.31 1.80
C VAL A 376 -29.59 -3.51 3.29
N LEU A 377 -29.82 -4.74 3.74
CA LEU A 377 -30.13 -5.02 5.15
C LEU A 377 -28.88 -5.43 5.91
N HIS A 378 -28.65 -4.77 7.04
CA HIS A 378 -27.59 -5.12 7.97
C HIS A 378 -27.96 -4.78 9.42
N THR A 379 -27.17 -5.25 10.37
CA THR A 379 -27.26 -4.84 11.77
C THR A 379 -26.30 -3.69 12.00
N GLU A 380 -26.81 -2.46 12.02
CA GLU A 380 -25.97 -1.24 12.08
C GLU A 380 -24.99 -1.25 13.27
N ALA A 381 -25.43 -1.66 14.46
CA ALA A 381 -24.56 -1.74 15.64
C ALA A 381 -23.41 -2.74 15.46
N HIS A 382 -23.63 -3.83 14.71
CA HIS A 382 -22.61 -4.82 14.39
C HIS A 382 -21.60 -4.26 13.39
N SER A 383 -22.08 -3.69 12.28
CA SER A 383 -21.23 -3.07 11.27
C SER A 383 -20.39 -1.92 11.86
N LYS A 384 -20.99 -1.08 12.71
CA LYS A 384 -20.31 0.02 13.39
C LYS A 384 -19.19 -0.47 14.32
N LYS A 385 -19.45 -1.52 15.11
CA LYS A 385 -18.43 -2.14 15.98
C LYS A 385 -17.20 -2.56 15.20
N TRP A 386 -17.40 -3.23 14.06
CA TRP A 386 -16.26 -3.72 13.27
C TRP A 386 -15.60 -2.63 12.44
N LEU A 387 -16.35 -1.60 12.00
CA LEU A 387 -15.76 -0.40 11.42
C LEU A 387 -14.83 0.32 12.41
N GLU A 388 -15.25 0.48 13.67
CA GLU A 388 -14.43 1.11 14.71
C GLU A 388 -13.16 0.33 15.03
N TRP A 389 -13.19 -1.00 14.89
CA TRP A 389 -12.07 -1.91 15.16
C TRP A 389 -11.05 -1.95 14.02
N ALA A 390 -11.46 -1.81 12.76
CA ALA A 390 -10.64 -2.07 11.58
C ALA A 390 -9.58 -0.99 11.30
N ASP A 391 -8.44 -1.40 10.76
CA ASP A 391 -7.44 -0.55 10.10
C ASP A 391 -7.71 -0.52 8.59
N PHE A 392 -8.00 -1.69 8.02
CA PHE A 392 -8.31 -1.92 6.62
C PHE A 392 -9.71 -2.46 6.45
N ILE A 393 -10.43 -1.95 5.45
CA ILE A 393 -11.80 -2.35 5.16
C ILE A 393 -11.89 -2.75 3.69
N TRP A 394 -12.24 -4.01 3.44
CA TRP A 394 -12.56 -4.54 2.13
C TRP A 394 -14.07 -4.69 2.01
N VAL A 395 -14.69 -3.92 1.14
CA VAL A 395 -16.11 -4.10 0.82
C VAL A 395 -16.24 -4.85 -0.49
N GLU A 396 -16.83 -6.06 -0.41
CA GLU A 396 -17.14 -6.88 -1.58
C GLU A 396 -18.44 -6.39 -2.20
N TRP A 397 -18.42 -6.06 -3.48
CA TRP A 397 -19.46 -5.45 -4.30
C TRP A 397 -19.67 -3.95 -4.02
N LEU A 398 -19.85 -3.20 -5.10
CA LEU A 398 -20.25 -1.79 -5.07
C LEU A 398 -21.77 -1.70 -4.85
N THR A 399 -22.22 -1.92 -3.62
CA THR A 399 -23.63 -1.96 -3.20
C THR A 399 -23.89 -1.01 -2.04
N ALA A 400 -25.04 -1.09 -1.38
CA ALA A 400 -25.37 -0.23 -0.24
C ALA A 400 -24.33 -0.32 0.89
N ALA A 401 -23.63 -1.47 1.05
CA ALA A 401 -22.56 -1.61 2.02
C ALA A 401 -21.41 -0.64 1.72
N SER A 402 -20.95 -0.55 0.46
CA SER A 402 -19.87 0.37 0.10
C SER A 402 -20.25 1.84 0.33
N VAL A 403 -21.48 2.23 0.07
CA VAL A 403 -21.99 3.56 0.38
C VAL A 403 -21.95 3.80 1.89
N TRP A 404 -22.51 2.88 2.68
CA TRP A 404 -22.58 3.01 4.14
C TRP A 404 -21.19 3.13 4.79
N TYR A 405 -20.22 2.30 4.36
CA TYR A 405 -18.84 2.34 4.88
C TYR A 405 -18.13 3.62 4.45
N SER A 406 -18.27 4.06 3.20
CA SER A 406 -17.62 5.27 2.68
C SER A 406 -18.04 6.57 3.37
N GLU A 407 -19.26 6.63 3.91
CA GLU A 407 -19.75 7.78 4.67
C GLU A 407 -19.20 7.84 6.10
N ARG A 408 -18.65 6.73 6.62
CA ARG A 408 -18.33 6.55 8.06
C ARG A 408 -16.89 6.20 8.35
N VAL A 409 -16.12 5.82 7.34
CA VAL A 409 -14.69 5.49 7.49
C VAL A 409 -13.90 6.70 7.98
N ARG A 410 -12.97 6.46 8.90
CA ARG A 410 -12.08 7.49 9.44
C ARG A 410 -10.93 7.78 8.47
N PRO A 411 -10.34 9.00 8.49
CA PRO A 411 -9.17 9.33 7.64
C PRO A 411 -7.94 8.44 7.88
N THR A 412 -7.89 7.74 9.02
CA THR A 412 -6.78 6.83 9.38
C THR A 412 -6.99 5.40 8.89
N GLN A 413 -8.17 5.08 8.36
CA GLN A 413 -8.52 3.77 7.84
C GLN A 413 -8.40 3.75 6.32
N THR A 414 -8.07 2.59 5.76
CA THR A 414 -8.04 2.38 4.31
C THR A 414 -9.29 1.64 3.88
N LEU A 415 -10.10 2.25 3.02
CA LEU A 415 -11.31 1.64 2.44
C LEU A 415 -11.07 1.22 1.00
N VAL A 416 -11.25 -0.06 0.73
CA VAL A 416 -11.17 -0.65 -0.61
C VAL A 416 -12.53 -1.23 -0.98
N VAL A 417 -12.99 -0.96 -2.20
CA VAL A 417 -14.26 -1.47 -2.73
C VAL A 417 -13.99 -2.33 -3.96
N ARG A 418 -14.36 -3.61 -3.91
CA ARG A 418 -14.25 -4.50 -5.06
C ARG A 418 -15.53 -4.47 -5.86
N MET A 419 -15.38 -4.30 -7.16
CA MET A 419 -16.47 -4.16 -8.12
C MET A 419 -16.47 -5.31 -9.11
N HIS A 420 -17.67 -5.74 -9.48
CA HIS A 420 -17.91 -6.71 -10.52
C HIS A 420 -18.69 -6.03 -11.66
N ARG A 421 -19.06 -6.76 -12.70
CA ARG A 421 -19.81 -6.20 -13.82
C ARG A 421 -21.27 -5.87 -13.48
N TYR A 422 -21.84 -6.54 -12.48
CA TYR A 422 -23.25 -6.38 -12.08
C TYR A 422 -23.59 -4.93 -11.69
N GLU A 423 -22.68 -4.23 -11.09
CA GLU A 423 -22.88 -2.88 -10.53
C GLU A 423 -23.00 -1.80 -11.61
N LEU A 424 -22.58 -2.07 -12.85
CA LEU A 424 -22.77 -1.13 -13.99
C LEU A 424 -24.25 -0.74 -14.18
N GLY A 425 -25.17 -1.64 -13.87
CA GLY A 425 -26.61 -1.40 -13.94
C GLY A 425 -27.22 -0.79 -12.66
N ARG A 426 -26.40 -0.45 -11.65
CA ARG A 426 -26.86 0.06 -10.36
C ARG A 426 -26.43 1.51 -10.16
N SER A 427 -27.03 2.20 -9.19
CA SER A 427 -26.74 3.61 -8.88
C SER A 427 -25.81 3.80 -7.68
N TYR A 428 -25.25 2.75 -7.10
CA TYR A 428 -24.43 2.86 -5.90
C TYR A 428 -23.12 3.62 -6.13
N GLY A 429 -22.54 3.50 -7.34
CA GLY A 429 -21.34 4.26 -7.72
C GLY A 429 -21.59 5.78 -7.84
N ASP A 430 -22.85 6.18 -8.03
CA ASP A 430 -23.24 7.59 -8.02
C ASP A 430 -23.45 8.13 -6.58
N GLN A 431 -23.66 7.23 -5.60
CA GLN A 431 -23.98 7.56 -4.20
C GLN A 431 -22.76 7.47 -3.27
N ILE A 432 -21.74 6.71 -3.63
CA ILE A 432 -20.56 6.47 -2.78
C ILE A 432 -19.77 7.75 -2.52
N ASN A 433 -19.27 7.93 -1.30
CA ASN A 433 -18.32 9.00 -0.98
C ASN A 433 -16.94 8.65 -1.57
N ARG A 434 -16.66 9.19 -2.77
CA ARG A 434 -15.45 8.88 -3.56
C ARG A 434 -14.15 9.32 -2.90
N ASP A 435 -14.19 10.39 -2.10
CA ASP A 435 -13.02 10.92 -1.41
C ASP A 435 -12.55 9.97 -0.30
N ALA A 436 -13.49 9.27 0.32
CA ALA A 436 -13.22 8.32 1.40
C ALA A 436 -12.70 6.95 0.91
N VAL A 437 -12.86 6.63 -0.39
CA VAL A 437 -12.39 5.37 -0.96
C VAL A 437 -10.93 5.51 -1.39
N SER A 438 -10.08 4.66 -0.81
CA SER A 438 -8.65 4.62 -1.13
C SER A 438 -8.38 3.94 -2.48
N ALA A 439 -9.08 2.83 -2.76
CA ALA A 439 -8.96 2.12 -4.03
C ALA A 439 -10.25 1.38 -4.42
N TYR A 440 -10.50 1.31 -5.72
CA TYR A 440 -11.52 0.47 -6.33
C TYR A 440 -10.86 -0.69 -7.04
N ILE A 441 -11.36 -1.90 -6.83
CA ILE A 441 -10.83 -3.12 -7.45
C ILE A 441 -11.79 -3.63 -8.50
N THR A 442 -11.27 -3.95 -9.69
CA THR A 442 -12.01 -4.62 -10.74
C THR A 442 -11.44 -6.02 -11.01
N ILE A 443 -12.30 -6.92 -11.47
CA ILE A 443 -11.93 -8.32 -11.69
C ILE A 443 -11.42 -8.61 -13.10
N ALA A 444 -11.54 -7.65 -14.02
CA ALA A 444 -11.07 -7.75 -15.40
C ALA A 444 -10.78 -6.35 -15.97
N PRO A 445 -9.78 -6.20 -16.87
CA PRO A 445 -9.40 -4.90 -17.42
C PRO A 445 -10.53 -4.18 -18.20
N HIS A 446 -11.35 -4.91 -18.97
CA HIS A 446 -12.48 -4.31 -19.67
C HIS A 446 -13.58 -3.78 -18.74
N CYS A 447 -13.77 -4.43 -17.57
CA CYS A 447 -14.69 -3.93 -16.55
C CYS A 447 -14.17 -2.63 -15.91
N MET A 448 -12.84 -2.46 -15.85
CA MET A 448 -12.22 -1.25 -15.31
C MET A 448 -12.63 -0.02 -16.13
N GLU A 449 -12.49 -0.08 -17.46
CA GLU A 449 -12.87 1.01 -18.35
C GLU A 449 -14.38 1.31 -18.27
N ASP A 450 -15.21 0.27 -18.30
CA ASP A 450 -16.66 0.42 -18.19
C ASP A 450 -17.11 1.10 -16.88
N LEU A 451 -16.44 0.78 -15.76
CA LEU A 451 -16.75 1.34 -14.45
C LEU A 451 -16.24 2.79 -14.31
N ILE A 452 -15.04 3.08 -14.83
CA ILE A 452 -14.51 4.44 -14.88
C ILE A 452 -15.42 5.34 -15.72
N GLU A 453 -15.80 4.90 -16.92
CA GLU A 453 -16.68 5.67 -17.80
C GLU A 453 -18.08 5.88 -17.18
N ARG A 454 -18.65 4.81 -16.60
CA ARG A 454 -20.01 4.85 -16.02
C ARG A 454 -20.12 5.75 -14.80
N PHE A 455 -19.13 5.72 -13.91
CA PHE A 455 -19.19 6.41 -12.62
C PHE A 455 -18.19 7.57 -12.49
N GLU A 456 -17.41 7.86 -13.51
CA GLU A 456 -16.38 8.92 -13.50
C GLU A 456 -15.39 8.76 -12.31
N PHE A 457 -15.01 7.52 -12.00
CA PHE A 457 -14.04 7.26 -10.95
C PHE A 457 -12.64 7.73 -11.37
N ASP A 458 -11.89 8.24 -10.40
CA ASP A 458 -10.48 8.57 -10.61
C ASP A 458 -9.70 7.31 -11.02
N ARG A 459 -9.16 7.32 -12.24
CA ARG A 459 -8.33 6.22 -12.77
C ARG A 459 -7.15 5.89 -11.86
N GLY A 460 -6.58 6.90 -11.18
CA GLY A 460 -5.50 6.73 -10.21
C GLY A 460 -5.88 5.86 -9.01
N LYS A 461 -7.17 5.75 -8.68
CA LYS A 461 -7.69 4.91 -7.59
C LYS A 461 -8.17 3.53 -8.07
N VAL A 462 -8.30 3.25 -9.38
CA VAL A 462 -8.80 1.96 -9.87
C VAL A 462 -7.64 0.99 -10.10
N ARG A 463 -7.78 -0.23 -9.60
CA ARG A 463 -6.78 -1.31 -9.69
C ARG A 463 -7.42 -2.59 -10.22
N PHE A 464 -6.61 -3.41 -10.89
CA PHE A 464 -7.02 -4.73 -11.37
C PHE A 464 -6.49 -5.81 -10.42
N ILE A 465 -7.40 -6.54 -9.77
CA ILE A 465 -7.10 -7.77 -9.02
C ILE A 465 -8.12 -8.82 -9.46
N PRO A 466 -7.71 -9.85 -10.23
CA PRO A 466 -8.61 -10.86 -10.76
C PRO A 466 -9.20 -11.76 -9.68
N ASN A 467 -10.19 -12.56 -10.05
CA ASN A 467 -10.61 -13.70 -9.25
C ASN A 467 -9.44 -14.70 -9.16
N PHE A 468 -9.43 -15.50 -8.10
CA PHE A 468 -8.38 -16.48 -7.85
C PHE A 468 -8.88 -17.91 -7.98
N TYR A 469 -7.92 -18.83 -8.07
CA TYR A 469 -8.15 -20.29 -8.04
C TYR A 469 -7.25 -20.92 -6.99
N PHE A 470 -7.70 -22.02 -6.42
CA PHE A 470 -6.86 -22.92 -5.61
C PHE A 470 -6.19 -23.91 -6.58
N THR A 471 -5.19 -23.47 -7.31
CA THR A 471 -4.62 -24.18 -8.45
C THR A 471 -4.12 -25.58 -8.12
N GLU A 472 -3.71 -25.82 -6.87
CA GLU A 472 -3.23 -27.13 -6.39
C GLU A 472 -4.33 -28.02 -5.75
N SER A 473 -5.56 -27.50 -5.60
CA SER A 473 -6.64 -28.24 -4.90
C SER A 473 -7.52 -29.10 -5.83
N TYR A 474 -7.38 -28.93 -7.13
CA TYR A 474 -8.14 -29.71 -8.11
C TYR A 474 -7.56 -31.11 -8.24
N THR A 475 -8.44 -32.15 -8.29
CA THR A 475 -8.05 -33.49 -8.72
C THR A 475 -7.42 -33.39 -10.11
N ARG A 476 -6.24 -33.96 -10.26
CA ARG A 476 -5.50 -33.91 -11.52
C ARG A 476 -6.04 -34.95 -12.50
N ALA A 477 -6.16 -34.56 -13.74
CA ALA A 477 -6.50 -35.49 -14.82
C ALA A 477 -5.38 -36.53 -15.00
N ASP A 478 -5.76 -37.79 -15.23
CA ASP A 478 -4.79 -38.83 -15.59
C ASP A 478 -4.25 -38.54 -17.01
N SER A 479 -2.95 -38.31 -17.10
CA SER A 479 -2.28 -38.01 -18.37
C SER A 479 -2.32 -39.18 -19.38
N LYS A 480 -2.76 -40.40 -18.95
CA LYS A 480 -2.91 -41.60 -19.77
C LYS A 480 -4.36 -41.88 -20.16
N ASP A 481 -5.33 -41.15 -19.61
CA ASP A 481 -6.74 -41.32 -19.92
C ASP A 481 -7.06 -40.66 -21.29
N GLU A 482 -7.20 -41.48 -22.32
CA GLU A 482 -7.60 -41.06 -23.67
C GLU A 482 -9.12 -40.80 -23.76
N ASP A 483 -9.95 -41.41 -22.93
CA ASP A 483 -11.40 -41.27 -22.98
C ASP A 483 -11.86 -39.84 -22.68
N ARG A 484 -11.10 -39.09 -21.85
CA ARG A 484 -11.41 -37.71 -21.55
C ARG A 484 -11.37 -36.79 -22.77
N LEU A 485 -10.60 -37.13 -23.82
CA LEU A 485 -10.52 -36.35 -25.05
C LEU A 485 -11.89 -36.26 -25.78
N PHE A 486 -12.82 -37.19 -25.47
CA PHE A 486 -14.17 -37.26 -26.04
C PHE A 486 -15.25 -36.73 -25.07
N LYS A 487 -14.84 -36.22 -23.89
CA LYS A 487 -15.76 -35.72 -22.87
C LYS A 487 -15.67 -34.20 -22.79
N LEU A 488 -16.76 -33.53 -23.11
CA LEU A 488 -16.93 -32.11 -22.97
C LEU A 488 -17.74 -31.78 -21.72
N ALA A 489 -17.54 -30.60 -21.14
CA ALA A 489 -18.40 -30.07 -20.10
C ALA A 489 -18.75 -28.59 -20.35
N ILE A 490 -19.92 -28.18 -19.86
CA ILE A 490 -20.29 -26.78 -19.69
C ILE A 490 -20.70 -26.57 -18.23
N ILE A 491 -20.10 -25.57 -17.58
CA ILE A 491 -20.36 -25.24 -16.18
C ILE A 491 -21.24 -23.99 -16.13
N GLY A 492 -22.51 -24.17 -15.73
CA GLY A 492 -23.48 -23.08 -15.71
C GLY A 492 -24.06 -22.77 -17.10
N ALA A 493 -25.08 -23.52 -17.54
CA ALA A 493 -25.71 -23.35 -18.85
C ALA A 493 -26.87 -22.34 -18.87
N VAL A 494 -27.21 -21.73 -17.75
CA VAL A 494 -28.34 -20.80 -17.57
C VAL A 494 -27.80 -19.45 -17.07
N PRO A 495 -28.30 -18.31 -17.57
CA PRO A 495 -29.35 -18.05 -18.58
C PRO A 495 -28.90 -18.27 -20.04
N GLN A 496 -29.80 -17.96 -21.01
CA GLN A 496 -29.52 -18.11 -22.46
C GLN A 496 -28.19 -17.49 -22.91
N ARG A 497 -27.78 -16.35 -22.32
CA ARG A 497 -26.49 -15.70 -22.62
C ARG A 497 -25.25 -16.55 -22.33
N LYS A 498 -25.40 -17.67 -21.56
CA LYS A 498 -24.36 -18.67 -21.34
C LYS A 498 -24.12 -19.56 -22.56
N GLY A 499 -24.99 -19.46 -23.58
CA GLY A 499 -24.77 -20.05 -24.90
C GLY A 499 -24.94 -21.57 -24.95
N TYR A 500 -25.83 -22.17 -24.17
CA TYR A 500 -26.04 -23.64 -24.15
C TYR A 500 -26.30 -24.22 -25.53
N LEU A 501 -27.10 -23.53 -26.40
CA LEU A 501 -27.35 -23.98 -27.77
C LEU A 501 -26.05 -24.08 -28.57
N LYS A 502 -25.12 -23.16 -28.42
CA LYS A 502 -23.80 -23.18 -29.09
C LYS A 502 -22.97 -24.38 -28.63
N ALA A 503 -23.02 -24.76 -27.37
CA ALA A 503 -22.36 -25.96 -26.86
C ALA A 503 -22.94 -27.24 -27.49
N LEU A 504 -24.27 -27.31 -27.66
CA LEU A 504 -24.93 -28.39 -28.37
C LEU A 504 -24.55 -28.45 -29.83
N GLN A 505 -24.37 -27.32 -30.51
CA GLN A 505 -23.88 -27.23 -31.87
C GLN A 505 -22.46 -27.78 -32.02
N VAL A 506 -21.54 -27.43 -31.09
CA VAL A 506 -20.19 -28.03 -31.04
C VAL A 506 -20.29 -29.55 -30.91
N LEU A 507 -21.08 -30.05 -29.95
CA LEU A 507 -21.27 -31.48 -29.77
C LEU A 507 -21.79 -32.17 -31.05
N ALA A 508 -22.82 -31.62 -31.69
CA ALA A 508 -23.37 -32.16 -32.92
C ALA A 508 -22.30 -32.33 -34.02
N LYS A 509 -21.50 -31.26 -34.25
CA LYS A 509 -20.41 -31.28 -35.24
C LYS A 509 -19.33 -32.33 -34.92
N LEU A 510 -18.93 -32.46 -33.67
CA LEU A 510 -17.95 -33.44 -33.20
C LEU A 510 -18.47 -34.88 -33.45
N ARG A 511 -19.75 -35.13 -33.21
CA ARG A 511 -20.39 -36.42 -33.39
C ARG A 511 -20.59 -36.84 -34.85
N GLU A 512 -20.61 -35.88 -35.77
CA GLU A 512 -20.53 -36.21 -37.23
C GLU A 512 -19.24 -36.95 -37.59
N SER A 513 -18.14 -36.69 -36.82
CA SER A 513 -16.82 -37.29 -37.01
C SER A 513 -16.57 -38.49 -36.11
N ASP A 514 -17.11 -38.50 -34.86
CA ASP A 514 -16.88 -39.54 -33.89
C ASP A 514 -18.01 -39.60 -32.83
N GLU A 515 -18.74 -40.69 -32.79
CA GLU A 515 -19.89 -40.86 -31.91
C GLU A 515 -19.53 -40.93 -30.38
N ARG A 516 -18.25 -41.05 -30.02
CA ARG A 516 -17.81 -41.08 -28.63
C ARG A 516 -17.97 -39.78 -27.88
N TYR A 517 -18.06 -38.63 -28.58
CA TYR A 517 -18.19 -37.34 -27.94
C TYR A 517 -19.48 -37.23 -27.13
N THR A 518 -19.32 -36.72 -25.88
CA THR A 518 -20.41 -36.45 -24.93
C THR A 518 -20.28 -35.06 -24.32
N LEU A 519 -21.38 -34.48 -23.85
CA LEU A 519 -21.43 -33.17 -23.18
C LEU A 519 -22.10 -33.34 -21.81
N ALA A 520 -21.34 -33.04 -20.75
CA ALA A 520 -21.85 -32.89 -19.40
C ALA A 520 -22.30 -31.46 -19.15
N VAL A 521 -23.49 -31.29 -18.59
CA VAL A 521 -24.03 -30.00 -18.14
C VAL A 521 -23.99 -29.98 -16.62
N MET A 522 -23.10 -29.15 -16.07
CA MET A 522 -22.89 -28.99 -14.64
C MET A 522 -23.60 -27.74 -14.13
N GLY A 523 -24.33 -27.83 -13.03
CA GLY A 523 -25.10 -26.76 -12.43
C GLY A 523 -26.61 -27.02 -12.49
N LYS A 524 -27.40 -26.09 -11.94
CA LYS A 524 -28.87 -26.22 -11.94
C LYS A 524 -29.43 -26.25 -13.35
N SER A 525 -30.33 -27.18 -13.59
CA SER A 525 -31.09 -27.21 -14.83
C SER A 525 -32.03 -26.00 -14.92
N TYR A 526 -32.26 -25.49 -16.14
CA TYR A 526 -33.24 -24.45 -16.38
C TYR A 526 -34.65 -24.83 -15.89
N ARG A 527 -34.97 -26.14 -15.87
CA ARG A 527 -36.24 -26.69 -15.37
C ARG A 527 -36.43 -26.54 -13.86
N GLU A 528 -35.34 -26.38 -13.11
CA GLU A 528 -35.35 -26.22 -11.65
C GLU A 528 -35.43 -24.76 -11.21
N LEU A 529 -35.32 -23.83 -12.14
CA LEU A 529 -35.24 -22.38 -11.87
C LEU A 529 -36.60 -21.70 -12.12
N SER A 530 -37.29 -21.31 -11.05
CA SER A 530 -38.63 -20.69 -11.13
C SER A 530 -38.66 -19.40 -11.95
N TRP A 531 -37.57 -18.60 -11.95
CA TRP A 531 -37.47 -17.38 -12.72
C TRP A 531 -37.42 -17.66 -14.25
N VAL A 532 -36.82 -18.77 -14.68
CA VAL A 532 -36.83 -19.20 -16.09
C VAL A 532 -38.26 -19.56 -16.53
N ALA A 533 -39.02 -20.23 -15.64
CA ALA A 533 -40.42 -20.54 -15.89
C ALA A 533 -41.30 -19.26 -16.00
N GLY A 534 -40.87 -18.14 -15.44
CA GLY A 534 -41.53 -16.84 -15.53
C GLY A 534 -41.08 -15.96 -16.72
N ASP A 535 -40.04 -16.34 -17.47
CA ASP A 535 -39.49 -15.57 -18.56
C ASP A 535 -39.74 -16.25 -19.92
N PRO A 536 -40.63 -15.70 -20.78
CA PRO A 536 -40.99 -16.29 -22.09
C PRO A 536 -39.79 -16.42 -23.03
N LEU A 537 -38.77 -15.53 -22.96
CA LEU A 537 -37.60 -15.58 -23.84
C LEU A 537 -36.68 -16.74 -23.43
N GLU A 538 -36.41 -16.90 -22.15
CA GLU A 538 -35.65 -18.02 -21.63
C GLU A 538 -36.34 -19.37 -21.91
N GLN A 539 -37.67 -19.44 -21.73
CA GLN A 539 -38.45 -20.64 -22.07
C GLN A 539 -38.34 -21.00 -23.57
N ALA A 540 -38.51 -20.02 -24.49
CA ALA A 540 -38.38 -20.24 -25.91
C ALA A 540 -36.98 -20.72 -26.29
N TYR A 541 -35.94 -20.14 -25.68
CA TYR A 541 -34.56 -20.53 -25.90
C TYR A 541 -34.28 -21.98 -25.50
N PHE A 542 -34.70 -22.38 -24.28
CA PHE A 542 -34.45 -23.76 -23.82
C PHE A 542 -35.34 -24.79 -24.52
N ALA A 543 -36.53 -24.41 -24.95
CA ALA A 543 -37.34 -25.28 -25.85
C ALA A 543 -36.66 -25.50 -27.20
N ALA A 544 -35.99 -24.49 -27.75
CA ALA A 544 -35.17 -24.63 -28.95
C ALA A 544 -33.94 -25.55 -28.69
N CYS A 545 -33.33 -25.50 -27.53
CA CYS A 545 -32.25 -26.42 -27.14
C CYS A 545 -32.74 -27.87 -27.06
N ASP A 546 -33.90 -28.12 -26.43
CA ASP A 546 -34.52 -29.45 -26.37
C ASP A 546 -34.82 -30.00 -27.78
N SER A 547 -35.43 -29.16 -28.64
CA SER A 547 -35.72 -29.54 -30.04
C SER A 547 -34.44 -29.81 -30.84
N PHE A 548 -33.35 -29.08 -30.55
CA PHE A 548 -32.05 -29.30 -31.20
C PHE A 548 -31.45 -30.65 -30.78
N ILE A 549 -31.53 -31.03 -29.50
CA ILE A 549 -31.08 -32.32 -28.95
C ILE A 549 -31.82 -33.46 -29.65
N GLU A 550 -33.16 -33.37 -29.75
CA GLU A 550 -33.98 -34.41 -30.38
C GLU A 550 -33.68 -34.54 -31.87
N LYS A 551 -33.65 -33.40 -32.61
CA LYS A 551 -33.42 -33.37 -34.05
C LYS A 551 -32.07 -33.94 -34.49
N ASN A 552 -31.05 -33.76 -33.65
CA ASN A 552 -29.67 -34.20 -33.92
C ASN A 552 -29.30 -35.52 -33.24
N ASN A 553 -30.27 -36.24 -32.66
CA ASN A 553 -30.07 -37.51 -31.93
C ASN A 553 -29.01 -37.44 -30.81
N LEU A 554 -29.00 -36.34 -30.01
CA LEU A 554 -28.02 -36.09 -28.96
C LEU A 554 -28.50 -36.55 -27.58
N THR A 555 -29.68 -37.10 -27.45
CA THR A 555 -30.34 -37.43 -26.16
C THR A 555 -29.44 -38.26 -25.23
N ASP A 556 -28.78 -39.28 -25.79
CA ASP A 556 -27.89 -40.18 -25.01
C ASP A 556 -26.48 -39.61 -24.81
N SER A 557 -26.16 -38.45 -25.44
CA SER A 557 -24.84 -37.84 -25.45
C SER A 557 -24.76 -36.61 -24.60
N VAL A 558 -25.89 -36.09 -24.11
CA VAL A 558 -25.99 -34.93 -23.22
C VAL A 558 -26.41 -35.41 -21.86
N GLN A 559 -25.56 -35.17 -20.83
CA GLN A 559 -25.76 -35.60 -19.47
C GLN A 559 -25.95 -34.39 -18.55
N ASN A 560 -27.11 -34.25 -17.92
CA ASN A 560 -27.36 -33.23 -16.91
C ASN A 560 -26.93 -33.75 -15.52
N LEU A 561 -25.81 -33.26 -15.00
CA LEU A 561 -25.22 -33.72 -13.75
C LEU A 561 -25.77 -32.99 -12.52
N GLY A 562 -26.49 -31.86 -12.73
CA GLY A 562 -26.89 -31.00 -11.62
C GLY A 562 -25.70 -30.32 -10.97
N TRP A 563 -25.84 -30.00 -9.70
CA TRP A 563 -24.77 -29.36 -8.95
C TRP A 563 -23.69 -30.37 -8.55
N VAL A 564 -22.45 -30.15 -9.03
CA VAL A 564 -21.29 -31.02 -8.75
C VAL A 564 -20.16 -30.22 -8.09
N ASN A 565 -19.30 -30.93 -7.35
CA ASN A 565 -18.05 -30.36 -6.85
C ASN A 565 -17.01 -30.36 -7.98
N THR A 566 -16.75 -29.20 -8.58
CA THR A 566 -15.81 -29.08 -9.71
C THR A 566 -14.38 -29.44 -9.35
N TYR A 567 -13.96 -29.25 -8.08
CA TYR A 567 -12.62 -29.66 -7.61
C TYR A 567 -12.38 -31.16 -7.78
N GLU A 568 -13.46 -31.99 -7.68
CA GLU A 568 -13.38 -33.42 -7.72
C GLU A 568 -13.81 -34.01 -9.05
N SER A 569 -14.52 -33.27 -9.91
CA SER A 569 -15.15 -33.82 -11.11
C SER A 569 -14.61 -33.29 -12.43
N VAL A 570 -14.10 -32.05 -12.49
CA VAL A 570 -13.70 -31.42 -13.75
C VAL A 570 -12.53 -32.13 -14.45
N HIS A 571 -11.74 -32.90 -13.70
CA HIS A 571 -10.60 -33.66 -14.24
C HIS A 571 -11.01 -34.77 -15.25
N GLU A 572 -12.27 -35.20 -15.25
CA GLU A 572 -12.78 -36.23 -16.16
C GLU A 572 -13.09 -35.71 -17.57
N TYR A 573 -13.12 -34.39 -17.76
CA TYR A 573 -13.57 -33.74 -19.01
C TYR A 573 -12.40 -33.02 -19.69
N GLY A 574 -11.99 -33.56 -20.85
CA GLY A 574 -10.85 -32.98 -21.58
C GLY A 574 -11.06 -31.52 -21.98
N PHE A 575 -12.31 -31.13 -22.29
CA PHE A 575 -12.63 -29.76 -22.67
C PHE A 575 -13.78 -29.18 -21.86
N VAL A 576 -13.59 -28.01 -21.26
CA VAL A 576 -14.67 -27.23 -20.63
C VAL A 576 -14.97 -26.01 -21.49
N LEU A 577 -16.23 -25.91 -21.94
CA LEU A 577 -16.68 -24.94 -22.91
C LEU A 577 -17.16 -23.64 -22.26
N SER A 578 -16.72 -22.49 -22.77
CA SER A 578 -17.28 -21.18 -22.50
C SER A 578 -17.94 -20.60 -23.76
N MET A 579 -19.26 -20.63 -23.79
CA MET A 579 -20.08 -20.14 -24.89
C MET A 579 -20.74 -18.80 -24.63
N SER A 580 -20.35 -18.14 -23.52
CA SER A 580 -20.99 -16.93 -23.02
C SER A 580 -20.78 -15.75 -23.97
N GLU A 581 -21.79 -14.88 -24.06
CA GLU A 581 -21.70 -13.64 -24.83
C GLU A 581 -21.07 -12.50 -24.07
N HIS A 582 -21.23 -12.52 -22.74
CA HIS A 582 -20.73 -11.48 -21.85
C HIS A 582 -20.33 -12.08 -20.49
N GLU A 583 -19.09 -11.87 -20.08
CA GLU A 583 -18.56 -12.26 -18.76
C GLU A 583 -17.66 -11.16 -18.19
N GLY A 584 -17.48 -11.16 -16.86
CA GLY A 584 -16.37 -10.47 -16.23
C GLY A 584 -15.15 -11.38 -16.13
N SER A 585 -15.41 -12.64 -15.70
CA SER A 585 -14.44 -13.75 -15.66
C SER A 585 -15.25 -15.04 -15.54
N HIS A 586 -15.18 -15.91 -16.55
CA HIS A 586 -15.91 -17.17 -16.56
C HIS A 586 -15.08 -18.27 -15.88
N VAL A 587 -15.34 -18.54 -14.61
CA VAL A 587 -14.51 -19.39 -13.74
C VAL A 587 -14.39 -20.85 -14.23
N GLY A 588 -15.46 -21.46 -14.73
CA GLY A 588 -15.49 -22.88 -15.08
C GLY A 588 -14.35 -23.37 -15.99
N PRO A 589 -14.08 -22.76 -17.16
CA PRO A 589 -12.96 -23.17 -18.00
C PRO A 589 -11.58 -22.99 -17.36
N GLY A 590 -11.41 -22.00 -16.45
CA GLY A 590 -10.20 -21.85 -15.66
C GLY A 590 -9.98 -23.05 -14.70
N GLU A 591 -11.06 -23.63 -14.17
CA GLU A 591 -11.02 -24.84 -13.36
C GLU A 591 -10.52 -26.06 -14.15
N ALA A 592 -10.88 -26.15 -15.44
CA ALA A 592 -10.36 -27.19 -16.32
C ALA A 592 -8.83 -27.10 -16.48
N PHE A 593 -8.30 -25.91 -16.72
CA PHE A 593 -6.86 -25.72 -16.77
C PHE A 593 -6.19 -26.12 -15.46
N CYS A 594 -6.75 -25.72 -14.31
CA CYS A 594 -6.22 -26.11 -13.01
C CYS A 594 -6.18 -27.64 -12.84
N ALA A 595 -7.16 -28.36 -13.34
CA ALA A 595 -7.20 -29.83 -13.29
C ALA A 595 -6.28 -30.54 -14.31
N GLY A 596 -5.66 -29.83 -15.25
CA GLY A 596 -4.82 -30.40 -16.31
C GLY A 596 -5.62 -30.80 -17.55
N ASN A 597 -6.69 -30.10 -17.84
CA ASN A 597 -7.53 -30.18 -19.03
C ASN A 597 -7.55 -28.84 -19.76
N GLN A 598 -8.40 -28.69 -20.78
CA GLN A 598 -8.43 -27.47 -21.59
C GLN A 598 -9.74 -26.70 -21.41
N GLY A 599 -9.66 -25.42 -21.11
CA GLY A 599 -10.75 -24.46 -21.28
C GLY A 599 -10.76 -23.94 -22.70
N VAL A 600 -11.93 -23.92 -23.36
CA VAL A 600 -12.09 -23.42 -24.73
C VAL A 600 -13.23 -22.39 -24.76
N PHE A 601 -13.00 -21.28 -25.45
CA PHE A 601 -13.84 -20.08 -25.37
C PHE A 601 -14.34 -19.64 -26.74
N LEU A 602 -15.61 -19.27 -26.85
CA LEU A 602 -16.03 -18.31 -27.87
C LEU A 602 -15.70 -16.89 -27.42
N PRO A 603 -15.49 -15.94 -28.35
CA PRO A 603 -15.09 -14.60 -28.01
C PRO A 603 -16.19 -13.88 -27.21
N TRP A 604 -15.79 -13.31 -26.09
CA TRP A 604 -16.53 -12.29 -25.38
C TRP A 604 -15.57 -11.16 -25.04
N ARG A 605 -16.06 -9.93 -24.92
CA ARG A 605 -15.22 -8.75 -24.71
C ARG A 605 -14.33 -8.93 -23.47
N GLY A 606 -13.02 -8.99 -23.66
CA GLY A 606 -12.01 -9.08 -22.61
C GLY A 606 -11.54 -10.49 -22.26
N VAL A 607 -12.01 -11.53 -22.98
CA VAL A 607 -11.55 -12.91 -22.76
C VAL A 607 -10.04 -13.04 -22.93
N GLU A 608 -9.47 -12.34 -23.90
CA GLU A 608 -8.04 -12.27 -24.23
C GLU A 608 -7.16 -11.70 -23.10
N PHE A 609 -7.74 -10.94 -22.17
CA PHE A 609 -7.04 -10.40 -21.00
C PHE A 609 -7.07 -11.33 -19.78
N VAL A 610 -7.93 -12.36 -19.83
CA VAL A 610 -8.16 -13.26 -18.69
C VAL A 610 -7.61 -14.66 -18.97
N TYR A 611 -7.69 -15.12 -20.22
CA TYR A 611 -7.32 -16.48 -20.60
C TYR A 611 -6.34 -16.51 -21.77
N PRO A 612 -5.59 -17.60 -21.99
CA PRO A 612 -4.67 -17.71 -23.11
C PRO A 612 -5.39 -17.50 -24.46
N GLU A 613 -4.87 -16.61 -25.29
CA GLU A 613 -5.44 -16.31 -26.62
C GLU A 613 -5.58 -17.57 -27.48
N THR A 614 -4.68 -18.52 -27.33
CA THR A 614 -4.70 -19.82 -28.03
C THR A 614 -5.91 -20.70 -27.71
N SER A 615 -6.68 -20.34 -26.66
CA SER A 615 -7.88 -21.05 -26.23
C SER A 615 -9.19 -20.37 -26.68
N VAL A 616 -9.10 -19.25 -27.41
CA VAL A 616 -10.24 -18.45 -27.90
C VAL A 616 -10.44 -18.71 -29.38
N PHE A 617 -11.65 -19.08 -29.77
CA PHE A 617 -12.02 -19.48 -31.15
C PHE A 617 -13.08 -18.56 -31.72
N GLU A 618 -12.94 -18.17 -32.98
CA GLU A 618 -13.82 -17.22 -33.65
C GLU A 618 -15.30 -17.63 -33.62
N ASP A 619 -15.58 -18.92 -33.81
CA ASP A 619 -16.92 -19.47 -33.86
C ASP A 619 -16.97 -20.97 -33.42
N VAL A 620 -18.19 -21.53 -33.51
CA VAL A 620 -18.46 -22.94 -33.18
C VAL A 620 -17.70 -23.90 -34.12
N ASP A 621 -17.49 -23.53 -35.40
CA ASP A 621 -16.81 -24.37 -36.35
C ASP A 621 -15.31 -24.45 -36.11
N ALA A 622 -14.67 -23.30 -35.83
CA ALA A 622 -13.27 -23.23 -35.48
C ALA A 622 -12.98 -23.99 -34.14
N MET A 623 -13.87 -23.86 -33.17
CA MET A 623 -13.74 -24.56 -31.89
C MET A 623 -13.90 -26.08 -32.07
N ALA A 624 -14.90 -26.52 -32.82
CA ALA A 624 -15.10 -27.95 -33.07
C ALA A 624 -13.90 -28.55 -33.86
N GLN A 625 -13.37 -27.84 -34.88
CA GLN A 625 -12.19 -28.28 -35.60
C GLN A 625 -10.97 -28.42 -34.68
N TYR A 626 -10.72 -27.43 -33.81
CA TYR A 626 -9.64 -27.51 -32.83
C TYR A 626 -9.75 -28.75 -31.91
N ILE A 627 -10.94 -29.04 -31.40
CA ILE A 627 -11.18 -30.21 -30.56
C ILE A 627 -10.90 -31.50 -31.35
N LEU A 628 -11.31 -31.57 -32.64
CA LEU A 628 -11.01 -32.72 -33.49
C LEU A 628 -9.52 -32.89 -33.75
N ASP A 629 -8.77 -31.79 -33.88
CA ASP A 629 -7.32 -31.83 -34.08
C ASP A 629 -6.53 -32.25 -32.82
N MET A 630 -7.11 -32.04 -31.62
CA MET A 630 -6.54 -32.41 -30.34
C MET A 630 -6.76 -33.88 -29.92
N ARG A 631 -6.86 -34.81 -30.85
CA ARG A 631 -7.02 -36.24 -30.58
C ARG A 631 -5.72 -36.96 -30.23
N ASN A 632 -4.57 -36.32 -30.43
CA ASN A 632 -3.29 -36.86 -29.96
C ASN A 632 -3.11 -36.52 -28.45
N LEU A 633 -3.01 -37.55 -27.64
CA LEU A 633 -2.93 -37.38 -26.16
C LEU A 633 -1.67 -36.62 -25.73
N GLU A 634 -0.54 -36.77 -26.41
CA GLU A 634 0.70 -36.06 -26.08
C GLU A 634 0.57 -34.56 -26.37
N ASP A 635 0.03 -34.19 -27.53
CA ASP A 635 -0.23 -32.79 -27.90
C ASP A 635 -1.28 -32.16 -26.97
N PHE A 636 -2.35 -32.90 -26.67
CA PHE A 636 -3.37 -32.47 -25.70
C PHE A 636 -2.74 -32.17 -24.33
N ASN A 637 -1.95 -33.09 -23.76
CA ASN A 637 -1.33 -32.95 -22.47
C ASN A 637 -0.34 -31.78 -22.44
N ARG A 638 0.40 -31.52 -23.52
CA ARG A 638 1.30 -30.38 -23.63
C ARG A 638 0.54 -29.04 -23.55
N VAL A 639 -0.57 -28.91 -24.27
CA VAL A 639 -1.40 -27.70 -24.25
C VAL A 639 -2.09 -27.53 -22.89
N ALA A 640 -2.64 -28.62 -22.33
CA ALA A 640 -3.26 -28.61 -21.02
C ALA A 640 -2.27 -28.19 -19.92
N LYS A 641 -1.01 -28.65 -20.01
CA LYS A 641 0.05 -28.25 -19.08
C LYS A 641 0.36 -26.76 -19.18
N SER A 642 0.44 -26.21 -20.40
CA SER A 642 0.63 -24.77 -20.61
C SER A 642 -0.50 -23.94 -19.97
N GLY A 643 -1.76 -24.37 -20.15
CA GLY A 643 -2.91 -23.73 -19.51
C GLY A 643 -2.86 -23.82 -17.99
N GLN A 644 -2.43 -24.96 -17.43
CA GLN A 644 -2.25 -25.14 -15.99
C GLN A 644 -1.18 -24.20 -15.42
N ASP A 645 -0.02 -24.09 -16.09
CA ASP A 645 1.05 -23.20 -15.68
C ASP A 645 0.59 -21.73 -15.74
N TYR A 646 -0.16 -21.36 -16.81
CA TYR A 646 -0.75 -20.03 -16.92
C TYR A 646 -1.67 -19.67 -15.74
N MET A 647 -2.54 -20.61 -15.31
CA MET A 647 -3.44 -20.39 -14.17
C MET A 647 -2.66 -20.24 -12.88
N ARG A 648 -1.65 -21.08 -12.64
CA ARG A 648 -0.80 -20.99 -11.45
C ARG A 648 -0.04 -19.66 -11.39
N ASP A 649 0.55 -19.25 -12.51
CA ASP A 649 1.45 -18.09 -12.57
C ASP A 649 0.70 -16.75 -12.57
N ASN A 650 -0.64 -16.74 -12.82
CA ASN A 650 -1.42 -15.51 -12.90
C ASN A 650 -2.59 -15.44 -11.91
N TYR A 651 -3.15 -16.59 -11.48
CA TYR A 651 -4.44 -16.63 -10.77
C TYR A 651 -4.46 -17.50 -9.51
N ASP A 652 -3.29 -18.00 -9.07
CA ASP A 652 -3.24 -18.73 -7.80
C ASP A 652 -3.66 -17.84 -6.63
N ILE A 653 -4.32 -18.42 -5.65
CA ILE A 653 -4.81 -17.71 -4.46
C ILE A 653 -3.69 -17.00 -3.68
N SER A 654 -2.47 -17.52 -3.70
CA SER A 654 -1.32 -16.87 -3.06
C SER A 654 -1.04 -15.50 -3.69
N LEU A 655 -1.05 -15.42 -5.04
CA LEU A 655 -0.90 -14.16 -5.77
C LEU A 655 -2.01 -13.15 -5.48
N PHE A 656 -3.24 -13.65 -5.31
CA PHE A 656 -4.35 -12.78 -4.90
C PHE A 656 -4.09 -12.18 -3.51
N VAL A 657 -3.67 -12.99 -2.54
CA VAL A 657 -3.36 -12.52 -1.18
C VAL A 657 -2.21 -11.52 -1.19
N ASP A 658 -1.17 -11.75 -1.99
CA ASP A 658 -0.03 -10.83 -2.10
C ASP A 658 -0.42 -9.50 -2.75
N ARG A 659 -1.25 -9.52 -3.81
CA ARG A 659 -1.80 -8.30 -4.43
C ARG A 659 -2.69 -7.50 -3.47
N VAL A 660 -3.48 -8.19 -2.63
CA VAL A 660 -4.30 -7.55 -1.58
C VAL A 660 -3.41 -6.91 -0.52
N ASP A 661 -2.35 -7.60 -0.10
CA ASP A 661 -1.39 -7.09 0.88
C ASP A 661 -0.65 -5.85 0.34
N GLU A 662 -0.14 -5.93 -0.88
CA GLU A 662 0.50 -4.81 -1.58
C GLU A 662 -0.45 -3.60 -1.72
N LEU A 663 -1.70 -3.86 -2.10
CA LEU A 663 -2.70 -2.81 -2.21
C LEU A 663 -2.91 -2.07 -0.89
N PHE A 664 -3.10 -2.79 0.22
CA PHE A 664 -3.32 -2.17 1.53
C PHE A 664 -2.10 -1.43 2.08
N ARG A 665 -0.90 -1.90 1.76
CA ARG A 665 0.33 -1.21 2.14
C ARG A 665 0.51 0.11 1.39
N ASN A 666 0.10 0.17 0.11
CA ASN A 666 0.33 1.30 -0.80
C ASN A 666 -0.87 2.25 -0.97
N ALA A 667 -2.03 1.94 -0.37
CA ALA A 667 -3.28 2.72 -0.51
C ALA A 667 -3.42 3.89 0.47
#